data_db56cf74dd69283f7989b2bc832e6ac9
#
_entry.id   db56cf74dd69283f7989b2bc832e6ac9
#
_cell.length_a   1.000
_cell.length_b   1.000
_cell.length_c   1.000
_cell.angle_alpha   90.00
_cell.angle_beta   90.00
_cell.angle_gamma   90.00
#
_symmetry.space_group_name_H-M   'P 1'
#
loop_
_entity.id
_entity.type
_entity.pdbx_description
1 polymer ?
#
loop_
_entity_poly.entity_id
_entity_poly.type
_entity_poly.pdbx_seq_one_letter_code
_entity_poly.pdbx_strand_id
1 'polypeptide(L)'
;MRSYINFIVRFRWAVLALVLIATVFLHFRGQTLTVIIDPNNIVPRSHPFVATTLKVEEVFGSRYVGVIGITPKEGDVFNTKVLEKVQRITAKLRETPRVVKANLLSVAARRAKDIRGTDEGMEVKQMMTDVPTTPEQMAILKDALQRNTAYMNSVVSEDFKTITILAEVRDATPAELKEGKGGFSYVNNKIVEIVDAERDDSVDIVVTGYPAFLALLEKFSSRGGMLLLIAIGIIGVIHYEAFRTMQGLILPLVTPIVAVTWGKGFMGLANVPLDIFNMTTPILILAVGAGHAVQMLKRYYEEYNILRQNPDLTPKMANQQAVIESIVKIGPVMLTAGLVAAAGFLSLMIFDIVSIRVFGIFAGVGILSVLVIEMTLIPALRAVLPAPGEKEARMEREERFWDRVTNFYANTLVGANRNKIFMIAGILIALALAGMSQLRIESALKKYFDPDLPLLVADKKLNERMAGTNNIYLLIEGDKPDAIKDPAVLKAIDELQVYLTTRPNIGKVMSIAEFIKRMNQSMNSDKPEFFKIPDKQETIAEYLLLYSMSGEPGDFDPYVDYDYRLANMVVFTHSDSTADMHVLWSEIQAFVKDKFPPNIKVNIGGSVAQSAAITDVIVKDKILNVIQIASVVLLATAFVFRSFIAGLLVVTPLLLSVL
;
A
#
# COMPACT_ATOMS: atom_id res chain seq x y z
N MET A 1 20.03 -1.01 -39.41
CA MET A 1 18.58 -1.08 -39.50
C MET A 1 18.11 -1.77 -40.80
N ARG A 2 18.55 -1.35 -42.02
CA ARG A 2 18.10 -1.93 -43.31
C ARG A 2 18.34 -3.45 -43.41
N SER A 3 19.49 -3.96 -43.05
CA SER A 3 19.79 -5.41 -43.05
C SER A 3 18.89 -6.20 -42.11
N TYR A 4 18.60 -5.63 -40.91
CA TYR A 4 17.71 -6.22 -39.93
C TYR A 4 16.29 -6.36 -40.48
N ILE A 5 15.72 -5.28 -41.02
CA ILE A 5 14.34 -5.31 -41.50
C ILE A 5 14.18 -6.19 -42.75
N ASN A 6 15.19 -6.22 -43.62
CA ASN A 6 15.21 -7.15 -44.78
C ASN A 6 15.17 -8.61 -44.31
N PHE A 7 15.88 -8.94 -43.22
CA PHE A 7 15.81 -10.26 -42.59
C PHE A 7 14.40 -10.57 -42.10
N ILE A 8 13.76 -9.64 -41.35
CA ILE A 8 12.39 -9.82 -40.81
C ILE A 8 11.39 -10.03 -41.97
N VAL A 9 11.44 -9.22 -43.01
CA VAL A 9 10.52 -9.31 -44.16
C VAL A 9 10.76 -10.61 -44.96
N ARG A 10 12.02 -11.03 -45.12
CA ARG A 10 12.38 -12.30 -45.80
C ARG A 10 11.88 -13.52 -45.03
N PHE A 11 12.10 -13.55 -43.72
CA PHE A 11 11.75 -14.68 -42.85
C PHE A 11 10.45 -14.46 -42.04
N ARG A 12 9.54 -13.61 -42.56
CA ARG A 12 8.32 -13.18 -41.87
C ARG A 12 7.49 -14.29 -41.25
N TRP A 13 7.34 -15.44 -41.92
CA TRP A 13 6.59 -16.58 -41.41
C TRP A 13 7.30 -17.24 -40.22
N ALA A 14 8.60 -17.38 -40.25
CA ALA A 14 9.38 -17.91 -39.15
C ALA A 14 9.34 -16.94 -37.92
N VAL A 15 9.40 -15.64 -38.15
CA VAL A 15 9.27 -14.60 -37.11
C VAL A 15 7.89 -14.66 -36.48
N LEU A 16 6.82 -14.75 -37.28
CA LEU A 16 5.45 -14.87 -36.78
C LEU A 16 5.25 -16.13 -35.95
N ALA A 17 5.78 -17.27 -36.43
CA ALA A 17 5.74 -18.54 -35.70
C ALA A 17 6.50 -18.46 -34.36
N LEU A 18 7.70 -17.86 -34.34
CA LEU A 18 8.49 -17.67 -33.13
C LEU A 18 7.77 -16.80 -32.08
N VAL A 19 7.23 -15.66 -32.55
CA VAL A 19 6.46 -14.75 -31.65
C VAL A 19 5.23 -15.47 -31.10
N LEU A 20 4.51 -16.25 -31.93
CA LEU A 20 3.35 -17.00 -31.49
C LEU A 20 3.73 -18.06 -30.42
N ILE A 21 4.78 -18.86 -30.68
CA ILE A 21 5.26 -19.88 -29.73
C ILE A 21 5.68 -19.23 -28.40
N ALA A 22 6.46 -18.15 -28.46
CA ALA A 22 6.87 -17.41 -27.27
C ALA A 22 5.65 -16.84 -26.52
N THR A 23 4.66 -16.30 -27.23
CA THR A 23 3.44 -15.75 -26.63
C THR A 23 2.61 -16.84 -25.94
N VAL A 24 2.42 -17.99 -26.58
CA VAL A 24 1.70 -19.13 -25.99
C VAL A 24 2.42 -19.63 -24.74
N PHE A 25 3.74 -19.83 -24.82
CA PHE A 25 4.54 -20.25 -23.66
C PHE A 25 4.43 -19.28 -22.49
N LEU A 26 4.62 -17.97 -22.74
CA LEU A 26 4.54 -16.93 -21.73
C LEU A 26 3.12 -16.73 -21.22
N HIS A 27 2.10 -16.96 -22.04
CA HIS A 27 0.70 -16.94 -21.60
C HIS A 27 0.43 -17.97 -20.51
N PHE A 28 0.84 -19.22 -20.72
CA PHE A 28 0.67 -20.28 -19.72
C PHE A 28 1.42 -19.96 -18.44
N ARG A 29 2.63 -19.39 -18.53
CA ARG A 29 3.39 -18.95 -17.36
C ARG A 29 2.72 -17.77 -16.65
N GLY A 30 2.12 -16.85 -17.37
CA GLY A 30 1.37 -15.73 -16.81
C GLY A 30 0.09 -16.14 -16.07
N GLN A 31 -0.47 -17.31 -16.38
CA GLN A 31 -1.65 -17.84 -15.66
C GLN A 31 -1.30 -18.42 -14.27
N THR A 32 -0.04 -18.70 -13.98
CA THR A 32 0.39 -19.16 -12.65
C THR A 32 0.52 -18.01 -11.63
N LEU A 33 0.32 -16.76 -12.07
CA LEU A 33 0.42 -15.59 -11.20
C LEU A 33 -0.71 -15.58 -10.17
N THR A 34 -0.32 -15.41 -8.93
CA THR A 34 -1.23 -15.16 -7.80
C THR A 34 -1.24 -13.68 -7.44
N VAL A 35 -2.35 -13.20 -6.91
CA VAL A 35 -2.43 -11.85 -6.31
C VAL A 35 -2.17 -12.03 -4.82
N ILE A 36 -1.11 -11.41 -4.32
CA ILE A 36 -0.75 -11.45 -2.91
C ILE A 36 -0.49 -10.03 -2.45
N ILE A 37 -1.25 -9.58 -1.46
CA ILE A 37 -1.00 -8.32 -0.78
C ILE A 37 -0.21 -8.65 0.48
N ASP A 38 1.11 -8.53 0.38
CA ASP A 38 2.02 -8.65 1.52
C ASP A 38 2.39 -7.24 2.01
N PRO A 39 1.88 -6.81 3.17
CA PRO A 39 2.20 -5.51 3.74
C PRO A 39 3.71 -5.27 3.92
N ASN A 40 4.49 -6.33 4.13
CA ASN A 40 5.93 -6.22 4.29
C ASN A 40 6.68 -5.80 3.02
N ASN A 41 6.07 -5.95 1.84
CA ASN A 41 6.66 -5.53 0.58
C ASN A 41 6.39 -4.05 0.27
N ILE A 42 5.43 -3.44 0.99
CA ILE A 42 5.03 -2.04 0.83
C ILE A 42 5.87 -1.12 1.72
N VAL A 43 6.41 -1.64 2.83
CA VAL A 43 7.19 -0.87 3.79
C VAL A 43 8.70 -1.00 3.55
N PRO A 44 9.50 0.06 3.84
CA PRO A 44 10.97 0.00 3.74
C PRO A 44 11.55 -0.74 4.96
N ARG A 45 11.89 -2.02 4.79
CA ARG A 45 12.34 -2.90 5.90
C ARG A 45 13.63 -2.43 6.58
N SER A 46 14.48 -1.70 5.89
CA SER A 46 15.73 -1.16 6.43
C SER A 46 15.52 0.06 7.35
N HIS A 47 14.34 0.69 7.31
CA HIS A 47 14.06 1.87 8.11
C HIS A 47 13.90 1.51 9.59
N PRO A 48 14.50 2.26 10.55
CA PRO A 48 14.45 1.95 11.99
C PRO A 48 13.02 1.78 12.52
N PHE A 49 12.06 2.60 12.08
CA PHE A 49 10.66 2.52 12.50
C PHE A 49 9.99 1.21 12.08
N VAL A 50 10.32 0.74 10.87
CA VAL A 50 9.80 -0.53 10.35
C VAL A 50 10.46 -1.70 11.05
N ALA A 51 11.78 -1.67 11.25
CA ALA A 51 12.52 -2.69 11.99
C ALA A 51 11.98 -2.83 13.43
N THR A 52 11.71 -1.71 14.11
CA THR A 52 11.09 -1.72 15.44
C THR A 52 9.69 -2.31 15.40
N THR A 53 8.87 -1.93 14.41
CA THR A 53 7.52 -2.48 14.27
C THR A 53 7.55 -4.00 14.10
N LEU A 54 8.38 -4.50 13.19
CA LEU A 54 8.51 -5.95 12.95
C LEU A 54 8.99 -6.69 14.21
N LYS A 55 9.92 -6.09 14.98
CA LYS A 55 10.39 -6.67 16.26
C LYS A 55 9.26 -6.70 17.31
N VAL A 56 8.47 -5.63 17.42
CA VAL A 56 7.30 -5.60 18.31
C VAL A 56 6.28 -6.66 17.89
N GLU A 57 5.99 -6.77 16.60
CA GLU A 57 5.05 -7.77 16.07
C GLU A 57 5.54 -9.21 16.31
N GLU A 58 6.84 -9.45 16.22
CA GLU A 58 7.44 -10.77 16.46
C GLU A 58 7.40 -11.17 17.95
N VAL A 59 7.72 -10.24 18.83
CA VAL A 59 7.85 -10.53 20.28
C VAL A 59 6.51 -10.43 21.00
N PHE A 60 5.69 -9.43 20.70
CA PHE A 60 4.49 -9.08 21.45
C PHE A 60 3.18 -9.38 20.72
N GLY A 61 3.24 -9.77 19.42
CA GLY A 61 2.05 -9.93 18.61
C GLY A 61 1.42 -8.60 18.18
N SER A 62 0.10 -8.59 18.01
CA SER A 62 -0.71 -7.39 17.66
C SER A 62 -0.48 -6.83 16.26
N ARG A 63 -0.10 -7.69 15.31
CA ARG A 63 0.24 -7.28 13.94
C ARG A 63 -0.97 -6.78 13.16
N TYR A 64 -2.02 -7.57 13.09
CA TYR A 64 -3.22 -7.26 12.28
C TYR A 64 -4.45 -7.27 13.17
N VAL A 65 -4.72 -6.16 13.84
CA VAL A 65 -5.86 -6.06 14.75
C VAL A 65 -7.10 -5.60 14.00
N GLY A 66 -8.13 -6.45 13.98
CA GLY A 66 -9.49 -6.10 13.60
C GLY A 66 -10.24 -5.53 14.79
N VAL A 67 -11.02 -4.50 14.57
CA VAL A 67 -11.79 -3.80 15.60
C VAL A 67 -13.27 -3.89 15.26
N ILE A 68 -14.05 -4.46 16.16
CA ILE A 68 -15.52 -4.51 16.06
C ILE A 68 -16.05 -3.58 17.15
N GLY A 69 -16.75 -2.52 16.75
CA GLY A 69 -17.41 -1.59 17.67
C GLY A 69 -18.90 -1.81 17.72
N ILE A 70 -19.48 -1.89 18.90
CA ILE A 70 -20.90 -2.08 19.15
C ILE A 70 -21.39 -0.88 19.94
N THR A 71 -22.35 -0.13 19.38
CA THR A 71 -22.95 1.04 19.99
C THR A 71 -24.46 0.84 20.07
N PRO A 72 -25.05 0.76 21.26
CA PRO A 72 -26.50 0.75 21.41
C PRO A 72 -27.09 2.08 20.87
N LYS A 73 -28.26 2.00 20.23
CA LYS A 73 -28.93 3.22 19.75
C LYS A 73 -29.58 4.01 20.89
N GLU A 74 -29.94 3.34 21.97
CA GLU A 74 -30.52 3.92 23.18
C GLU A 74 -29.78 3.40 24.41
N GLY A 75 -29.57 4.27 25.40
CA GLY A 75 -28.93 3.93 26.67
C GLY A 75 -27.40 3.82 26.58
N ASP A 76 -26.85 2.88 27.33
CA ASP A 76 -25.42 2.58 27.42
C ASP A 76 -25.12 1.10 27.15
N VAL A 77 -23.85 0.71 27.20
CA VAL A 77 -23.38 -0.66 26.93
C VAL A 77 -23.72 -1.65 28.03
N PHE A 78 -24.12 -1.19 29.22
CA PHE A 78 -24.56 -2.03 30.35
C PHE A 78 -26.00 -2.45 30.18
N ASN A 79 -26.23 -3.18 29.12
CA ASN A 79 -27.52 -3.74 28.73
C ASN A 79 -27.32 -5.23 28.42
N THR A 80 -28.15 -6.10 29.00
CA THR A 80 -28.06 -7.57 28.84
C THR A 80 -27.99 -7.97 27.36
N LYS A 81 -28.84 -7.39 26.50
CA LYS A 81 -28.85 -7.73 25.07
C LYS A 81 -27.55 -7.34 24.35
N VAL A 82 -26.95 -6.20 24.69
CA VAL A 82 -25.66 -5.75 24.15
C VAL A 82 -24.54 -6.67 24.59
N LEU A 83 -24.47 -6.98 25.90
CA LEU A 83 -23.42 -7.84 26.45
C LEU A 83 -23.54 -9.30 25.98
N GLU A 84 -24.76 -9.81 25.74
CA GLU A 84 -24.98 -11.10 25.09
C GLU A 84 -24.41 -11.13 23.66
N LYS A 85 -24.61 -10.06 22.87
CA LYS A 85 -24.03 -9.94 21.52
C LYS A 85 -22.50 -9.94 21.60
N VAL A 86 -21.92 -9.17 22.53
CA VAL A 86 -20.46 -9.15 22.76
C VAL A 86 -19.95 -10.55 23.10
N GLN A 87 -20.62 -11.28 23.98
CA GLN A 87 -20.25 -12.64 24.35
C GLN A 87 -20.32 -13.60 23.16
N ARG A 88 -21.45 -13.60 22.39
CA ARG A 88 -21.62 -14.47 21.22
C ARG A 88 -20.62 -14.17 20.11
N ILE A 89 -20.38 -12.88 19.79
CA ILE A 89 -19.39 -12.48 18.80
C ILE A 89 -17.99 -12.91 19.26
N THR A 90 -17.62 -12.65 20.52
CA THR A 90 -16.33 -13.05 21.08
C THR A 90 -16.11 -14.57 21.00
N ALA A 91 -17.13 -15.36 21.35
CA ALA A 91 -17.08 -16.82 21.29
C ALA A 91 -16.88 -17.33 19.84
N LYS A 92 -17.63 -16.80 18.87
CA LYS A 92 -17.53 -17.16 17.45
C LYS A 92 -16.18 -16.75 16.85
N LEU A 93 -15.66 -15.55 17.18
CA LEU A 93 -14.36 -15.09 16.75
C LEU A 93 -13.23 -15.99 17.26
N ARG A 94 -13.34 -16.49 18.48
CA ARG A 94 -12.37 -17.42 19.05
C ARG A 94 -12.22 -18.72 18.24
N GLU A 95 -13.28 -19.15 17.55
CA GLU A 95 -13.26 -20.34 16.69
C GLU A 95 -12.98 -20.00 15.21
N THR A 96 -12.84 -18.72 14.87
CA THR A 96 -12.58 -18.27 13.50
C THR A 96 -11.13 -18.59 13.09
N PRO A 97 -10.92 -19.21 11.92
CA PRO A 97 -9.58 -19.46 11.39
C PRO A 97 -8.75 -18.17 11.30
N ARG A 98 -7.47 -18.26 11.61
CA ARG A 98 -6.49 -17.17 11.63
C ARG A 98 -6.69 -16.12 12.74
N VAL A 99 -7.79 -16.12 13.49
CA VAL A 99 -7.89 -15.30 14.72
C VAL A 99 -7.02 -15.90 15.80
N VAL A 100 -6.16 -15.08 16.41
CA VAL A 100 -5.26 -15.46 17.50
C VAL A 100 -6.06 -15.46 18.81
N LYS A 101 -6.44 -16.66 19.26
CA LYS A 101 -7.34 -16.85 20.43
C LYS A 101 -6.82 -16.17 21.72
N ALA A 102 -5.51 -16.22 21.94
CA ALA A 102 -4.86 -15.64 23.12
C ALA A 102 -4.93 -14.10 23.13
N ASN A 103 -4.94 -13.47 21.94
CA ASN A 103 -4.91 -12.02 21.79
C ASN A 103 -6.29 -11.39 21.53
N LEU A 104 -7.36 -12.21 21.61
CA LEU A 104 -8.72 -11.72 21.54
C LEU A 104 -9.05 -10.94 22.82
N LEU A 105 -9.44 -9.67 22.70
CA LEU A 105 -9.76 -8.80 23.81
C LEU A 105 -11.16 -8.21 23.69
N SER A 106 -11.98 -8.44 24.70
CA SER A 106 -13.31 -7.86 24.91
C SER A 106 -13.66 -8.02 26.38
N VAL A 107 -14.71 -7.44 26.87
CA VAL A 107 -15.17 -7.68 28.27
C VAL A 107 -15.50 -9.15 28.55
N ALA A 108 -15.89 -9.91 27.50
CA ALA A 108 -16.19 -11.34 27.60
C ALA A 108 -14.99 -12.24 27.31
N ALA A 109 -13.86 -11.68 26.90
CA ALA A 109 -12.67 -12.46 26.61
C ALA A 109 -11.97 -12.92 27.89
N ARG A 110 -11.35 -14.11 27.87
CA ARG A 110 -10.61 -14.66 29.04
C ARG A 110 -9.48 -13.74 29.50
N ARG A 111 -8.88 -13.00 28.58
CA ARG A 111 -7.78 -12.07 28.84
C ARG A 111 -8.21 -10.80 29.57
N ALA A 112 -9.49 -10.41 29.54
CA ALA A 112 -9.97 -9.26 30.29
C ALA A 112 -10.13 -9.68 31.77
N LYS A 113 -9.30 -9.10 32.64
CA LYS A 113 -9.24 -9.44 34.08
C LYS A 113 -9.72 -8.29 34.93
N ASP A 114 -10.49 -8.62 35.97
CA ASP A 114 -10.73 -7.75 37.11
C ASP A 114 -9.68 -8.05 38.21
N ILE A 115 -8.79 -7.10 38.43
CA ILE A 115 -7.79 -7.14 39.50
C ILE A 115 -8.34 -6.30 40.65
N ARG A 116 -8.59 -6.92 41.80
CA ARG A 116 -9.16 -6.24 42.96
C ARG A 116 -8.49 -6.64 44.26
N GLY A 117 -8.51 -5.73 45.23
CA GLY A 117 -8.09 -6.02 46.58
C GLY A 117 -9.17 -6.76 47.38
N THR A 118 -8.76 -7.71 48.19
CA THR A 118 -9.58 -8.42 49.21
C THR A 118 -8.88 -8.43 50.53
N ASP A 119 -9.55 -8.88 51.59
CA ASP A 119 -8.94 -9.03 52.90
C ASP A 119 -7.78 -10.05 52.91
N GLU A 120 -7.76 -10.96 51.94
CA GLU A 120 -6.73 -12.01 51.80
C GLU A 120 -5.60 -11.59 50.84
N GLY A 121 -5.69 -10.40 50.22
CA GLY A 121 -4.73 -9.87 49.23
C GLY A 121 -5.33 -9.58 47.86
N MET A 122 -4.58 -9.82 46.79
CA MET A 122 -5.02 -9.59 45.42
C MET A 122 -5.82 -10.77 44.87
N GLU A 123 -7.01 -10.48 44.34
CA GLU A 123 -7.82 -11.43 43.59
C GLU A 123 -7.86 -11.03 42.11
N VAL A 124 -7.65 -12.01 41.20
CA VAL A 124 -7.70 -11.83 39.73
C VAL A 124 -8.78 -12.73 39.16
N LYS A 125 -9.84 -12.13 38.60
CA LYS A 125 -10.95 -12.85 37.98
C LYS A 125 -11.13 -12.40 36.53
N GLN A 126 -11.83 -13.22 35.72
CA GLN A 126 -12.27 -12.78 34.40
C GLN A 126 -13.27 -11.62 34.55
N MET A 127 -13.18 -10.60 33.68
CA MET A 127 -14.01 -9.38 33.74
C MET A 127 -15.50 -9.70 33.64
N MET A 128 -15.89 -10.58 32.74
CA MET A 128 -17.27 -11.05 32.54
C MET A 128 -17.25 -12.53 32.17
N THR A 129 -17.63 -13.41 33.10
CA THR A 129 -17.81 -14.85 32.88
C THR A 129 -19.21 -15.11 32.31
N ASP A 130 -20.21 -14.63 33.05
CA ASP A 130 -21.62 -14.71 32.69
C ASP A 130 -22.17 -13.32 32.36
N VAL A 131 -23.16 -13.26 31.48
CA VAL A 131 -23.78 -11.98 31.12
C VAL A 131 -24.62 -11.47 32.30
N PRO A 132 -24.36 -10.25 32.78
CA PRO A 132 -25.18 -9.63 33.82
C PRO A 132 -26.64 -9.49 33.37
N THR A 133 -27.56 -9.89 34.24
CA THR A 133 -29.01 -9.83 34.01
C THR A 133 -29.73 -8.89 34.97
N THR A 134 -29.10 -8.54 36.09
CA THR A 134 -29.69 -7.64 37.09
C THR A 134 -28.94 -6.29 37.15
N PRO A 135 -29.60 -5.21 37.58
CA PRO A 135 -28.95 -3.91 37.77
C PRO A 135 -27.72 -3.96 38.69
N GLU A 136 -27.75 -4.80 39.74
CA GLU A 136 -26.63 -4.98 40.67
C GLU A 136 -25.42 -5.61 39.99
N GLN A 137 -25.64 -6.66 39.17
CA GLN A 137 -24.58 -7.30 38.39
C GLN A 137 -23.98 -6.33 37.36
N MET A 138 -24.82 -5.49 36.72
CA MET A 138 -24.35 -4.44 35.82
C MET A 138 -23.48 -3.40 36.52
N ALA A 139 -23.87 -2.99 37.73
CA ALA A 139 -23.09 -2.07 38.55
C ALA A 139 -21.73 -2.67 38.94
N ILE A 140 -21.68 -3.95 39.29
CA ILE A 140 -20.42 -4.67 39.58
C ILE A 140 -19.49 -4.68 38.37
N LEU A 141 -20.00 -5.00 37.15
CA LEU A 141 -19.20 -4.98 35.94
C LEU A 141 -18.69 -3.57 35.62
N LYS A 142 -19.53 -2.55 35.78
CA LYS A 142 -19.16 -1.16 35.59
C LYS A 142 -18.06 -0.73 36.53
N ASP A 143 -18.18 -1.04 37.84
CA ASP A 143 -17.17 -0.76 38.83
C ASP A 143 -15.85 -1.51 38.55
N ALA A 144 -15.91 -2.77 38.12
CA ALA A 144 -14.74 -3.54 37.72
C ALA A 144 -13.99 -2.89 36.54
N LEU A 145 -14.71 -2.38 35.54
CA LEU A 145 -14.10 -1.67 34.40
C LEU A 145 -13.49 -0.33 34.83
N GLN A 146 -14.17 0.45 35.65
CA GLN A 146 -13.65 1.73 36.15
C GLN A 146 -12.42 1.55 37.07
N ARG A 147 -12.38 0.49 37.84
CA ARG A 147 -11.23 0.13 38.67
C ARG A 147 -10.02 -0.31 37.85
N ASN A 148 -10.24 -1.05 36.77
CA ASN A 148 -9.19 -1.54 35.86
C ASN A 148 -9.08 -0.64 34.64
N THR A 149 -8.48 0.53 34.82
CA THR A 149 -8.41 1.63 33.86
C THR A 149 -7.77 1.25 32.52
N ALA A 150 -7.00 0.16 32.46
CA ALA A 150 -6.43 -0.36 31.23
C ALA A 150 -7.48 -0.66 30.14
N TYR A 151 -8.71 -1.01 30.50
CA TYR A 151 -9.78 -1.33 29.57
C TYR A 151 -10.62 -0.12 29.13
N MET A 152 -10.52 0.99 29.85
CA MET A 152 -11.21 2.22 29.50
C MET A 152 -10.61 2.83 28.22
N ASN A 153 -11.46 3.28 27.32
CA ASN A 153 -11.16 3.77 25.98
C ASN A 153 -10.55 2.74 25.00
N SER A 154 -10.07 1.60 25.46
CA SER A 154 -9.59 0.52 24.60
C SER A 154 -10.67 -0.54 24.32
N VAL A 155 -11.45 -0.91 25.33
CA VAL A 155 -12.53 -1.91 25.25
C VAL A 155 -13.90 -1.26 25.46
N VAL A 156 -14.01 -0.29 26.34
CA VAL A 156 -15.25 0.45 26.59
C VAL A 156 -14.95 1.94 26.57
N SER A 157 -15.77 2.74 25.87
CA SER A 157 -15.62 4.21 25.82
C SER A 157 -15.86 4.87 27.18
N GLU A 158 -15.27 6.05 27.41
CA GLU A 158 -15.43 6.80 28.67
C GLU A 158 -16.87 7.13 28.99
N ASP A 159 -17.68 7.41 27.95
CA ASP A 159 -19.11 7.71 28.08
C ASP A 159 -19.98 6.45 28.17
N PHE A 160 -19.36 5.26 28.18
CA PHE A 160 -20.02 3.95 28.20
C PHE A 160 -21.02 3.71 27.06
N LYS A 161 -20.89 4.42 25.94
CA LYS A 161 -21.80 4.27 24.78
C LYS A 161 -21.29 3.33 23.72
N THR A 162 -20.02 2.97 23.74
CA THR A 162 -19.43 2.07 22.75
C THR A 162 -18.59 1.00 23.46
N ILE A 163 -18.75 -0.24 23.02
CA ILE A 163 -17.91 -1.36 23.46
C ILE A 163 -17.24 -1.99 22.25
N THR A 164 -15.98 -2.40 22.38
CA THR A 164 -15.20 -2.96 21.28
C THR A 164 -14.77 -4.39 21.58
N ILE A 165 -14.58 -5.14 20.48
CA ILE A 165 -13.91 -6.43 20.45
C ILE A 165 -12.70 -6.28 19.56
N LEU A 166 -11.50 -6.54 20.09
CA LEU A 166 -10.24 -6.50 19.35
C LEU A 166 -9.84 -7.93 19.01
N ALA A 167 -9.72 -8.23 17.72
CA ALA A 167 -9.38 -9.56 17.22
C ALA A 167 -8.10 -9.50 16.41
N GLU A 168 -7.01 -10.06 16.92
CA GLU A 168 -5.78 -10.19 16.15
C GLU A 168 -5.90 -11.31 15.13
N VAL A 169 -5.44 -11.03 13.91
CA VAL A 169 -5.40 -11.96 12.78
C VAL A 169 -3.94 -12.27 12.43
N ARG A 170 -3.57 -13.54 12.41
CA ARG A 170 -2.23 -13.98 11.97
C ARG A 170 -2.11 -14.10 10.45
N ASP A 171 -0.88 -14.12 9.97
CA ASP A 171 -0.58 -14.46 8.57
C ASP A 171 -1.12 -15.85 8.21
N ALA A 172 -1.41 -16.04 6.92
CA ALA A 172 -1.84 -17.32 6.39
C ALA A 172 -0.67 -18.29 6.31
N THR A 173 -0.93 -19.54 6.67
CA THR A 173 0.03 -20.62 6.46
C THR A 173 0.14 -21.00 4.98
N PRO A 174 1.24 -21.66 4.54
CA PRO A 174 1.36 -22.14 3.16
C PRO A 174 0.22 -23.08 2.71
N ALA A 175 -0.39 -23.81 3.64
CA ALA A 175 -1.55 -24.66 3.36
C ALA A 175 -2.80 -23.82 3.08
N GLU A 176 -3.08 -22.82 3.92
CA GLU A 176 -4.21 -21.90 3.75
C GLU A 176 -4.10 -21.10 2.44
N LEU A 177 -2.87 -20.70 2.04
CA LEU A 177 -2.62 -20.06 0.75
C LEU A 177 -3.00 -20.97 -0.43
N LYS A 178 -2.61 -22.25 -0.39
CA LYS A 178 -2.95 -23.24 -1.44
C LYS A 178 -4.44 -23.52 -1.52
N GLU A 179 -5.15 -23.46 -0.39
CA GLU A 179 -6.61 -23.64 -0.32
C GLU A 179 -7.40 -22.39 -0.73
N GLY A 180 -6.73 -21.30 -1.11
CA GLY A 180 -7.39 -20.03 -1.43
C GLY A 180 -7.95 -19.27 -0.21
N LYS A 181 -7.55 -19.67 1.00
CA LYS A 181 -7.96 -19.06 2.28
C LYS A 181 -6.92 -18.06 2.83
N GLY A 182 -5.90 -17.77 2.02
CA GLY A 182 -4.76 -16.95 2.44
C GLY A 182 -5.03 -15.45 2.49
N GLY A 183 -5.97 -14.94 1.70
CA GLY A 183 -6.29 -13.52 1.62
C GLY A 183 -6.88 -12.95 2.92
N PHE A 184 -6.69 -11.65 3.13
CA PHE A 184 -7.35 -10.93 4.22
C PHE A 184 -8.86 -10.80 3.98
N SER A 185 -9.31 -10.78 2.72
CA SER A 185 -10.73 -10.82 2.36
C SER A 185 -11.42 -12.06 2.93
N TYR A 186 -10.75 -13.22 2.96
CA TYR A 186 -11.33 -14.43 3.51
C TYR A 186 -11.65 -14.29 5.01
N VAL A 187 -10.67 -13.88 5.83
CA VAL A 187 -10.88 -13.76 7.27
C VAL A 187 -11.80 -12.58 7.61
N ASN A 188 -11.67 -11.45 6.90
CA ASN A 188 -12.55 -10.31 7.11
C ASN A 188 -14.01 -10.64 6.78
N ASN A 189 -14.27 -11.37 5.69
CA ASN A 189 -15.62 -11.80 5.36
C ASN A 189 -16.21 -12.72 6.45
N LYS A 190 -15.40 -13.59 7.07
CA LYS A 190 -15.83 -14.40 8.21
C LYS A 190 -16.16 -13.55 9.43
N ILE A 191 -15.36 -12.54 9.73
CA ILE A 191 -15.65 -11.59 10.81
C ILE A 191 -16.96 -10.84 10.53
N VAL A 192 -17.13 -10.34 9.30
CA VAL A 192 -18.35 -9.62 8.89
C VAL A 192 -19.58 -10.54 8.95
N GLU A 193 -19.49 -11.79 8.51
CA GLU A 193 -20.57 -12.81 8.60
C GLU A 193 -21.02 -13.02 10.06
N ILE A 194 -20.09 -13.13 11.00
CA ILE A 194 -20.36 -13.27 12.43
C ILE A 194 -21.08 -12.03 12.98
N VAL A 195 -20.60 -10.85 12.60
CA VAL A 195 -21.15 -9.57 13.04
C VAL A 195 -22.53 -9.32 12.45
N ASP A 196 -22.73 -9.61 11.18
CA ASP A 196 -24.01 -9.37 10.50
C ASP A 196 -25.14 -10.26 11.07
N ALA A 197 -24.80 -11.45 11.58
CA ALA A 197 -25.76 -12.32 12.26
C ALA A 197 -26.27 -11.73 13.61
N GLU A 198 -25.57 -10.75 14.17
CA GLU A 198 -25.92 -10.09 15.43
C GLU A 198 -26.49 -8.66 15.22
N ARG A 199 -26.57 -8.18 13.97
CA ARG A 199 -27.16 -6.87 13.65
C ARG A 199 -28.66 -6.88 13.82
N ASP A 200 -29.19 -5.88 14.49
CA ASP A 200 -30.62 -5.57 14.57
C ASP A 200 -30.83 -4.06 14.77
N ASP A 201 -32.07 -3.65 14.95
CA ASP A 201 -32.42 -2.24 15.11
C ASP A 201 -31.98 -1.62 16.45
N SER A 202 -31.51 -2.42 17.41
CA SER A 202 -31.11 -1.95 18.73
C SER A 202 -29.67 -1.44 18.81
N VAL A 203 -28.81 -1.85 17.87
CA VAL A 203 -27.36 -1.57 17.88
C VAL A 203 -26.84 -1.11 16.53
N ASP A 204 -25.82 -0.24 16.55
CA ASP A 204 -24.95 0.05 15.40
C ASP A 204 -23.66 -0.75 15.59
N ILE A 205 -23.39 -1.72 14.70
CA ILE A 205 -22.17 -2.52 14.75
C ILE A 205 -21.31 -2.17 13.56
N VAL A 206 -20.06 -1.78 13.82
CA VAL A 206 -19.08 -1.41 12.80
C VAL A 206 -17.85 -2.32 12.88
N VAL A 207 -17.26 -2.63 11.73
CA VAL A 207 -16.04 -3.43 11.62
C VAL A 207 -14.98 -2.61 10.91
N THR A 208 -13.81 -2.47 11.52
CA THR A 208 -12.65 -1.78 10.95
C THR A 208 -11.35 -2.45 11.40
N GLY A 209 -10.23 -1.76 11.26
CA GLY A 209 -8.90 -2.24 11.61
C GLY A 209 -8.12 -2.75 10.41
N TYR A 210 -6.86 -3.09 10.65
CA TYR A 210 -5.90 -3.35 9.58
C TYR A 210 -6.31 -4.51 8.64
N PRO A 211 -6.86 -5.67 9.12
CA PRO A 211 -7.34 -6.73 8.25
C PRO A 211 -8.45 -6.29 7.29
N ALA A 212 -9.35 -5.42 7.74
CA ALA A 212 -10.43 -4.90 6.90
C ALA A 212 -9.90 -3.97 5.81
N PHE A 213 -8.89 -3.14 6.10
CA PHE A 213 -8.19 -2.32 5.09
C PHE A 213 -7.46 -3.18 4.06
N LEU A 214 -6.76 -4.23 4.50
CA LEU A 214 -6.08 -5.15 3.58
C LEU A 214 -7.09 -5.91 2.70
N ALA A 215 -8.23 -6.33 3.25
CA ALA A 215 -9.32 -6.93 2.49
C ALA A 215 -9.90 -5.96 1.43
N LEU A 216 -10.02 -4.68 1.77
CA LEU A 216 -10.44 -3.63 0.84
C LEU A 216 -9.43 -3.47 -0.30
N LEU A 217 -8.13 -3.46 0.00
CA LEU A 217 -7.06 -3.43 -1.00
C LEU A 217 -7.12 -4.63 -1.95
N GLU A 218 -7.33 -5.85 -1.43
CA GLU A 218 -7.52 -7.06 -2.24
C GLU A 218 -8.73 -6.93 -3.18
N LYS A 219 -9.85 -6.41 -2.66
CA LYS A 219 -11.06 -6.18 -3.46
C LYS A 219 -10.83 -5.16 -4.58
N PHE A 220 -10.13 -4.06 -4.33
CA PHE A 220 -9.78 -3.11 -5.39
C PHE A 220 -8.80 -3.72 -6.39
N SER A 221 -7.83 -4.46 -5.90
CA SER A 221 -6.85 -5.15 -6.74
C SER A 221 -7.51 -6.12 -7.73
N SER A 222 -8.55 -6.83 -7.34
CA SER A 222 -9.29 -7.75 -8.23
C SER A 222 -9.97 -7.05 -9.42
N ARG A 223 -10.19 -5.73 -9.36
CA ARG A 223 -10.79 -4.93 -10.46
C ARG A 223 -9.80 -4.58 -11.58
N GLY A 224 -8.50 -4.81 -11.39
CA GLY A 224 -7.45 -4.48 -12.36
C GLY A 224 -7.69 -5.09 -13.76
N GLY A 225 -8.24 -6.30 -13.82
CA GLY A 225 -8.60 -6.95 -15.09
C GLY A 225 -9.68 -6.19 -15.89
N MET A 226 -10.71 -5.68 -15.20
CA MET A 226 -11.76 -4.87 -15.83
C MET A 226 -11.21 -3.53 -16.33
N LEU A 227 -10.36 -2.88 -15.55
CA LEU A 227 -9.71 -1.62 -15.97
C LEU A 227 -8.84 -1.81 -17.21
N LEU A 228 -8.15 -2.93 -17.32
CA LEU A 228 -7.37 -3.27 -18.52
C LEU A 228 -8.28 -3.39 -19.76
N LEU A 229 -9.45 -4.04 -19.65
CA LEU A 229 -10.39 -4.14 -20.75
C LEU A 229 -10.95 -2.78 -21.18
N ILE A 230 -11.27 -1.92 -20.22
CA ILE A 230 -11.70 -0.53 -20.48
C ILE A 230 -10.58 0.24 -21.20
N ALA A 231 -9.34 0.12 -20.74
CA ALA A 231 -8.19 0.77 -21.38
C ALA A 231 -8.00 0.30 -22.83
N ILE A 232 -8.13 -1.01 -23.11
CA ILE A 232 -8.10 -1.55 -24.48
C ILE A 232 -9.20 -0.93 -25.33
N GLY A 233 -10.43 -0.82 -24.80
CA GLY A 233 -11.56 -0.20 -25.50
C GLY A 233 -11.32 1.26 -25.84
N ILE A 234 -10.84 2.06 -24.87
CA ILE A 234 -10.53 3.50 -25.10
C ILE A 234 -9.41 3.66 -26.14
N ILE A 235 -8.33 2.89 -26.00
CA ILE A 235 -7.21 2.91 -26.96
C ILE A 235 -7.70 2.48 -28.35
N GLY A 236 -8.58 1.48 -28.42
CA GLY A 236 -9.19 1.05 -29.67
C GLY A 236 -9.99 2.16 -30.36
N VAL A 237 -10.80 2.92 -29.61
CA VAL A 237 -11.55 4.07 -30.14
C VAL A 237 -10.57 5.14 -30.71
N ILE A 238 -9.51 5.44 -29.95
CA ILE A 238 -8.48 6.41 -30.38
C ILE A 238 -7.78 5.93 -31.68
N HIS A 239 -7.40 4.67 -31.76
CA HIS A 239 -6.77 4.09 -32.95
C HIS A 239 -7.74 4.10 -34.15
N TYR A 240 -9.01 3.73 -33.90
CA TYR A 240 -10.00 3.79 -34.98
C TYR A 240 -10.19 5.22 -35.52
N GLU A 241 -10.27 6.21 -34.64
CA GLU A 241 -10.34 7.61 -35.05
C GLU A 241 -9.07 8.08 -35.79
N ALA A 242 -7.89 7.59 -35.37
CA ALA A 242 -6.62 7.94 -35.99
C ALA A 242 -6.48 7.39 -37.40
N PHE A 243 -6.97 6.17 -37.70
CA PHE A 243 -6.74 5.49 -38.97
C PHE A 243 -8.02 5.22 -39.78
N ARG A 244 -9.18 5.08 -39.11
CA ARG A 244 -10.48 4.68 -39.72
C ARG A 244 -10.45 3.43 -40.58
N THR A 245 -9.50 2.57 -40.35
CA THR A 245 -9.33 1.29 -41.02
C THR A 245 -9.25 0.16 -40.00
N MET A 246 -9.75 -1.03 -40.36
CA MET A 246 -9.66 -2.19 -39.46
C MET A 246 -8.21 -2.62 -39.22
N GLN A 247 -7.34 -2.48 -40.20
CA GLN A 247 -5.91 -2.77 -40.04
C GLN A 247 -5.25 -1.73 -39.13
N GLY A 248 -5.61 -0.46 -39.27
CA GLY A 248 -5.15 0.63 -38.42
C GLY A 248 -5.65 0.53 -36.95
N LEU A 249 -6.78 -0.17 -36.73
CA LEU A 249 -7.29 -0.48 -35.40
C LEU A 249 -6.58 -1.71 -34.79
N ILE A 250 -6.56 -2.82 -35.52
CA ILE A 250 -6.17 -4.12 -35.00
C ILE A 250 -4.65 -4.23 -34.80
N LEU A 251 -3.84 -3.81 -35.80
CA LEU A 251 -2.39 -3.97 -35.73
C LEU A 251 -1.75 -3.25 -34.51
N PRO A 252 -2.08 -1.96 -34.26
CA PRO A 252 -1.54 -1.29 -33.07
C PRO A 252 -2.06 -1.84 -31.74
N LEU A 253 -3.21 -2.52 -31.70
CA LEU A 253 -3.75 -3.14 -30.48
C LEU A 253 -3.14 -4.51 -30.18
N VAL A 254 -2.91 -5.31 -31.22
CA VAL A 254 -2.34 -6.67 -31.05
C VAL A 254 -0.96 -6.61 -30.39
N THR A 255 -0.13 -5.67 -30.78
CA THR A 255 1.24 -5.53 -30.30
C THR A 255 1.34 -5.32 -28.79
N PRO A 256 0.68 -4.32 -28.18
CA PRO A 256 0.73 -4.11 -26.74
C PRO A 256 0.02 -5.23 -25.96
N ILE A 257 -1.02 -5.87 -26.52
CA ILE A 257 -1.67 -7.02 -25.88
C ILE A 257 -0.70 -8.20 -25.79
N VAL A 258 0.06 -8.48 -26.86
CA VAL A 258 1.12 -9.50 -26.85
C VAL A 258 2.21 -9.12 -25.84
N ALA A 259 2.62 -7.85 -25.77
CA ALA A 259 3.61 -7.36 -24.82
C ALA A 259 3.15 -7.47 -23.36
N VAL A 260 1.88 -7.18 -23.08
CA VAL A 260 1.27 -7.41 -21.75
C VAL A 260 1.32 -8.89 -21.39
N THR A 261 1.03 -9.77 -22.34
CA THR A 261 1.12 -11.23 -22.14
C THR A 261 2.54 -11.65 -21.82
N TRP A 262 3.54 -11.08 -22.53
CA TRP A 262 4.95 -11.35 -22.26
C TRP A 262 5.38 -10.81 -20.88
N GLY A 263 5.01 -9.58 -20.53
CA GLY A 263 5.29 -9.00 -19.21
C GLY A 263 4.77 -9.86 -18.06
N LYS A 264 3.49 -10.28 -18.16
CA LYS A 264 2.89 -11.22 -17.18
C LYS A 264 3.60 -12.59 -17.20
N GLY A 265 3.96 -13.09 -18.37
CA GLY A 265 4.68 -14.35 -18.52
C GLY A 265 6.05 -14.32 -17.84
N PHE A 266 6.81 -13.24 -17.99
CA PHE A 266 8.09 -13.06 -17.31
C PHE A 266 7.93 -12.98 -15.77
N MET A 267 6.88 -12.32 -15.27
CA MET A 267 6.55 -12.34 -13.84
C MET A 267 6.28 -13.78 -13.37
N GLY A 268 5.49 -14.55 -14.14
CA GLY A 268 5.19 -15.95 -13.84
C GLY A 268 6.43 -16.86 -13.88
N LEU A 269 7.38 -16.61 -14.79
CA LEU A 269 8.67 -17.31 -14.83
C LEU A 269 9.54 -17.02 -13.61
N ALA A 270 9.50 -15.77 -13.14
CA ALA A 270 10.23 -15.33 -11.96
C ALA A 270 9.53 -15.70 -10.63
N ASN A 271 8.32 -16.29 -10.69
CA ASN A 271 7.45 -16.56 -9.53
C ASN A 271 7.19 -15.31 -8.66
N VAL A 272 7.05 -14.15 -9.30
CA VAL A 272 6.77 -12.88 -8.61
C VAL A 272 5.26 -12.64 -8.65
N PRO A 273 4.59 -12.57 -7.48
CA PRO A 273 3.15 -12.35 -7.43
C PRO A 273 2.77 -10.94 -7.87
N LEU A 274 1.51 -10.77 -8.26
CA LEU A 274 0.92 -9.45 -8.45
C LEU A 274 0.63 -8.84 -7.08
N ASP A 275 1.08 -7.62 -6.87
CA ASP A 275 0.79 -6.79 -5.71
C ASP A 275 0.08 -5.49 -6.13
N ILE A 276 -0.18 -4.60 -5.17
CA ILE A 276 -0.90 -3.33 -5.39
C ILE A 276 -0.22 -2.46 -6.45
N PHE A 277 1.11 -2.39 -6.46
CA PHE A 277 1.87 -1.54 -7.37
C PHE A 277 1.99 -2.16 -8.75
N ASN A 278 2.39 -3.43 -8.81
CA ASN A 278 2.68 -4.08 -10.09
C ASN A 278 1.43 -4.54 -10.86
N MET A 279 0.23 -4.51 -10.24
CA MET A 279 -1.04 -4.71 -10.94
C MET A 279 -1.32 -3.67 -12.03
N THR A 280 -0.73 -2.48 -11.94
CA THR A 280 -0.87 -1.42 -12.95
C THR A 280 0.07 -1.62 -14.14
N THR A 281 1.08 -2.48 -14.01
CA THR A 281 2.08 -2.78 -15.06
C THR A 281 1.45 -3.16 -16.40
N PRO A 282 0.42 -4.03 -16.49
CA PRO A 282 -0.23 -4.37 -17.75
C PRO A 282 -0.84 -3.15 -18.46
N ILE A 283 -1.49 -2.25 -17.74
CA ILE A 283 -2.09 -1.03 -18.30
C ILE A 283 -1.01 -0.08 -18.82
N LEU A 284 0.08 0.05 -18.08
CA LEU A 284 1.23 0.85 -18.47
C LEU A 284 1.88 0.33 -19.76
N ILE A 285 2.16 -0.97 -19.84
CA ILE A 285 2.72 -1.61 -21.04
C ILE A 285 1.79 -1.40 -22.24
N LEU A 286 0.48 -1.55 -22.03
CA LEU A 286 -0.53 -1.32 -23.06
C LEU A 286 -0.47 0.12 -23.59
N ALA A 287 -0.42 1.11 -22.70
CA ALA A 287 -0.44 2.52 -23.07
C ALA A 287 0.82 2.94 -23.84
N VAL A 288 2.00 2.50 -23.38
CA VAL A 288 3.28 2.80 -24.05
C VAL A 288 3.34 2.12 -25.42
N GLY A 289 3.00 0.83 -25.50
CA GLY A 289 3.03 0.08 -26.75
C GLY A 289 2.05 0.60 -27.79
N ALA A 290 0.86 1.01 -27.38
CA ALA A 290 -0.12 1.59 -28.28
C ALA A 290 0.39 2.85 -29.00
N GLY A 291 1.10 3.73 -28.27
CA GLY A 291 1.66 4.96 -28.83
C GLY A 291 2.74 4.72 -29.90
N HIS A 292 3.66 3.81 -29.63
CA HIS A 292 4.74 3.47 -30.57
C HIS A 292 4.20 2.78 -31.84
N ALA A 293 3.27 1.85 -31.69
CA ALA A 293 2.67 1.13 -32.81
C ALA A 293 1.95 2.06 -33.79
N VAL A 294 1.29 3.11 -33.29
CA VAL A 294 0.66 4.17 -34.11
C VAL A 294 1.70 4.91 -34.95
N GLN A 295 2.82 5.34 -34.32
CA GLN A 295 3.88 6.06 -35.04
C GLN A 295 4.43 5.25 -36.22
N MET A 296 4.68 3.95 -35.98
CA MET A 296 5.18 3.04 -36.98
C MET A 296 4.20 2.85 -38.13
N LEU A 297 2.93 2.63 -37.81
CA LEU A 297 1.92 2.39 -38.84
C LEU A 297 1.62 3.66 -39.64
N LYS A 298 1.61 4.84 -39.00
CA LYS A 298 1.46 6.13 -39.71
C LYS A 298 2.59 6.32 -40.72
N ARG A 299 3.84 6.08 -40.30
CA ARG A 299 5.00 6.18 -41.20
C ARG A 299 4.93 5.18 -42.35
N TYR A 300 4.44 3.96 -42.10
CA TYR A 300 4.23 2.97 -43.13
C TYR A 300 3.24 3.47 -44.21
N TYR A 301 2.11 4.06 -43.81
CA TYR A 301 1.13 4.60 -44.79
C TYR A 301 1.71 5.76 -45.58
N GLU A 302 2.49 6.64 -44.98
CA GLU A 302 3.18 7.72 -45.69
C GLU A 302 4.13 7.17 -46.78
N GLU A 303 5.00 6.22 -46.43
CA GLU A 303 5.93 5.60 -47.39
C GLU A 303 5.19 4.82 -48.48
N TYR A 304 4.13 4.08 -48.11
CA TYR A 304 3.31 3.37 -49.09
C TYR A 304 2.65 4.33 -50.08
N ASN A 305 2.13 5.44 -49.64
CA ASN A 305 1.49 6.46 -50.49
C ASN A 305 2.47 7.11 -51.47
N ILE A 306 3.74 7.22 -51.11
CA ILE A 306 4.81 7.68 -52.00
C ILE A 306 5.15 6.60 -53.03
N LEU A 307 5.42 5.37 -52.58
CA LEU A 307 5.91 4.28 -53.42
C LEU A 307 4.86 3.76 -54.41
N ARG A 308 3.57 3.80 -54.07
CA ARG A 308 2.48 3.39 -54.99
C ARG A 308 2.34 4.28 -56.22
N GLN A 309 2.92 5.47 -56.24
CA GLN A 309 2.90 6.36 -57.39
C GLN A 309 3.94 5.96 -58.44
N ASN A 310 4.87 5.08 -58.11
CA ASN A 310 5.86 4.58 -59.08
C ASN A 310 5.24 3.46 -59.94
N PRO A 311 5.11 3.65 -61.24
CA PRO A 311 4.50 2.68 -62.15
C PRO A 311 5.29 1.36 -62.30
N ASP A 312 6.59 1.36 -61.93
CA ASP A 312 7.45 0.18 -61.99
C ASP A 312 7.23 -0.79 -60.84
N LEU A 313 6.48 -0.37 -59.79
CA LEU A 313 6.24 -1.18 -58.59
C LEU A 313 4.84 -1.78 -58.58
N THR A 314 4.77 -3.10 -58.48
CA THR A 314 3.48 -3.74 -58.16
C THR A 314 3.01 -3.35 -56.76
N PRO A 315 1.70 -3.35 -56.47
CA PRO A 315 1.19 -3.02 -55.14
C PRO A 315 1.83 -3.87 -54.02
N LYS A 316 2.15 -5.12 -54.29
CA LYS A 316 2.84 -6.02 -53.34
C LYS A 316 4.29 -5.60 -53.10
N MET A 317 5.01 -5.19 -54.13
CA MET A 317 6.39 -4.69 -54.02
C MET A 317 6.41 -3.35 -53.28
N ALA A 318 5.50 -2.44 -53.64
CA ALA A 318 5.35 -1.16 -52.94
C ALA A 318 5.04 -1.34 -51.45
N ASN A 319 4.16 -2.30 -51.11
CA ASN A 319 3.86 -2.66 -49.73
C ASN A 319 5.11 -3.12 -48.96
N GLN A 320 5.86 -4.09 -49.48
CA GLN A 320 7.05 -4.61 -48.82
C GLN A 320 8.15 -3.55 -48.67
N GLN A 321 8.34 -2.72 -49.68
CA GLN A 321 9.32 -1.65 -49.66
C GLN A 321 8.91 -0.53 -48.69
N ALA A 322 7.62 -0.21 -48.59
CA ALA A 322 7.10 0.73 -47.59
C ALA A 322 7.36 0.28 -46.15
N VAL A 323 7.20 -1.02 -45.89
CA VAL A 323 7.56 -1.60 -44.57
C VAL A 323 9.04 -1.41 -44.26
N ILE A 324 9.92 -1.66 -45.24
CA ILE A 324 11.36 -1.51 -45.09
C ILE A 324 11.72 -0.03 -44.83
N GLU A 325 11.25 0.88 -45.69
CA GLU A 325 11.59 2.31 -45.56
C GLU A 325 11.04 2.95 -44.28
N SER A 326 9.83 2.57 -43.88
CA SER A 326 9.26 3.07 -42.60
C SER A 326 10.13 2.72 -41.39
N ILE A 327 10.58 1.46 -41.30
CA ILE A 327 11.43 1.02 -40.20
C ILE A 327 12.85 1.62 -40.26
N VAL A 328 13.40 1.77 -41.47
CA VAL A 328 14.71 2.41 -41.63
C VAL A 328 14.69 3.84 -41.10
N LYS A 329 13.57 4.57 -41.32
CA LYS A 329 13.43 5.97 -40.92
C LYS A 329 13.06 6.14 -39.44
N ILE A 330 12.08 5.39 -38.94
CA ILE A 330 11.55 5.58 -37.59
C ILE A 330 12.17 4.63 -36.54
N GLY A 331 12.67 3.47 -36.95
CA GLY A 331 13.20 2.44 -36.08
C GLY A 331 14.29 2.92 -35.12
N PRO A 332 15.30 3.71 -35.56
CA PRO A 332 16.29 4.25 -34.64
C PRO A 332 15.69 5.14 -33.52
N VAL A 333 14.69 5.94 -33.89
CA VAL A 333 13.98 6.81 -32.90
C VAL A 333 13.19 5.98 -31.93
N MET A 334 12.45 4.95 -32.39
CA MET A 334 11.69 4.04 -31.54
C MET A 334 12.60 3.25 -30.61
N LEU A 335 13.74 2.74 -31.10
CA LEU A 335 14.74 2.05 -30.29
C LEU A 335 15.25 2.95 -29.16
N THR A 336 15.62 4.20 -29.50
CA THR A 336 16.10 5.14 -28.50
C THR A 336 15.03 5.46 -27.47
N ALA A 337 13.82 5.79 -27.92
CA ALA A 337 12.71 6.12 -27.02
C ALA A 337 12.33 4.93 -26.13
N GLY A 338 12.23 3.72 -26.69
CA GLY A 338 11.91 2.51 -25.93
C GLY A 338 12.99 2.12 -24.92
N LEU A 339 14.28 2.23 -25.29
CA LEU A 339 15.39 1.97 -24.37
C LEU A 339 15.46 3.00 -23.24
N VAL A 340 15.24 4.28 -23.53
CA VAL A 340 15.20 5.35 -22.53
C VAL A 340 14.01 5.13 -21.59
N ALA A 341 12.83 4.79 -22.12
CA ALA A 341 11.66 4.49 -21.29
C ALA A 341 11.88 3.26 -20.41
N ALA A 342 12.44 2.17 -20.96
CA ALA A 342 12.78 0.99 -20.17
C ALA A 342 13.81 1.31 -19.08
N ALA A 343 14.85 2.06 -19.39
CA ALA A 343 15.85 2.50 -18.41
C ALA A 343 15.21 3.37 -17.32
N GLY A 344 14.25 4.24 -17.66
CA GLY A 344 13.48 5.03 -16.71
C GLY A 344 12.73 4.16 -15.69
N PHE A 345 12.06 3.08 -16.13
CA PHE A 345 11.41 2.15 -15.19
C PHE A 345 12.40 1.28 -14.45
N LEU A 346 13.45 0.78 -15.09
CA LEU A 346 14.50 0.02 -14.41
C LEU A 346 15.23 0.84 -13.35
N SER A 347 15.28 2.17 -13.46
CA SER A 347 15.86 3.03 -12.44
C SER A 347 15.14 2.96 -11.09
N LEU A 348 13.88 2.52 -11.05
CA LEU A 348 13.13 2.28 -9.81
C LEU A 348 13.71 1.13 -8.98
N MET A 349 14.67 0.35 -9.52
CA MET A 349 15.40 -0.67 -8.74
C MET A 349 16.18 -0.07 -7.55
N ILE A 350 16.44 1.23 -7.54
CA ILE A 350 17.13 1.92 -6.43
C ILE A 350 16.24 2.04 -5.17
N PHE A 351 14.92 1.97 -5.33
CA PHE A 351 13.99 2.12 -4.21
C PHE A 351 14.16 1.01 -3.17
N ASP A 352 14.07 1.37 -1.90
CA ASP A 352 14.13 0.41 -0.79
C ASP A 352 12.82 -0.37 -0.63
N ILE A 353 11.70 0.16 -1.13
CA ILE A 353 10.39 -0.49 -1.11
C ILE A 353 10.35 -1.59 -2.19
N VAL A 354 10.19 -2.84 -1.76
CA VAL A 354 10.25 -4.03 -2.64
C VAL A 354 9.22 -3.96 -3.77
N SER A 355 7.98 -3.58 -3.47
CA SER A 355 6.90 -3.47 -4.47
C SER A 355 7.21 -2.47 -5.58
N ILE A 356 7.81 -1.31 -5.25
CA ILE A 356 8.22 -0.30 -6.24
C ILE A 356 9.36 -0.83 -7.10
N ARG A 357 10.33 -1.51 -6.50
CA ARG A 357 11.45 -2.14 -7.21
C ARG A 357 10.96 -3.18 -8.20
N VAL A 358 10.07 -4.07 -7.77
CA VAL A 358 9.46 -5.11 -8.62
C VAL A 358 8.65 -4.50 -9.75
N PHE A 359 7.83 -3.48 -9.46
CA PHE A 359 7.11 -2.73 -10.48
C PHE A 359 8.07 -2.15 -11.53
N GLY A 360 9.16 -1.52 -11.12
CA GLY A 360 10.17 -0.95 -12.02
C GLY A 360 10.80 -1.99 -12.94
N ILE A 361 11.18 -3.15 -12.39
CA ILE A 361 11.78 -4.25 -13.16
C ILE A 361 10.80 -4.75 -14.23
N PHE A 362 9.58 -5.11 -13.85
CA PHE A 362 8.64 -5.73 -14.78
C PHE A 362 7.97 -4.73 -15.72
N ALA A 363 7.84 -3.46 -15.34
CA ALA A 363 7.49 -2.39 -16.28
C ALA A 363 8.59 -2.19 -17.32
N GLY A 364 9.86 -2.14 -16.91
CA GLY A 364 11.00 -2.05 -17.82
C GLY A 364 11.10 -3.24 -18.79
N VAL A 365 11.00 -4.47 -18.27
CA VAL A 365 10.97 -5.71 -19.09
C VAL A 365 9.76 -5.71 -20.03
N GLY A 366 8.60 -5.23 -19.57
CA GLY A 366 7.40 -5.09 -20.38
C GLY A 366 7.61 -4.11 -21.56
N ILE A 367 8.24 -2.97 -21.32
CA ILE A 367 8.56 -1.98 -22.39
C ILE A 367 9.61 -2.53 -23.34
N LEU A 368 10.62 -3.25 -22.87
CA LEU A 368 11.55 -3.96 -23.76
C LEU A 368 10.83 -5.02 -24.62
N SER A 369 9.85 -5.71 -24.04
CA SER A 369 8.99 -6.64 -24.80
C SER A 369 8.18 -5.92 -25.88
N VAL A 370 7.58 -4.75 -25.55
CA VAL A 370 6.91 -3.88 -26.54
C VAL A 370 7.87 -3.59 -27.70
N LEU A 371 9.06 -3.10 -27.38
CA LEU A 371 10.05 -2.71 -28.40
C LEU A 371 10.43 -3.89 -29.31
N VAL A 372 10.70 -5.06 -28.74
CA VAL A 372 11.02 -6.29 -29.51
C VAL A 372 9.86 -6.69 -30.41
N ILE A 373 8.64 -6.69 -29.87
CA ILE A 373 7.43 -7.09 -30.61
C ILE A 373 7.13 -6.08 -31.71
N GLU A 374 7.23 -4.79 -31.47
CA GLU A 374 7.00 -3.75 -32.47
C GLU A 374 7.98 -3.82 -33.62
N MET A 375 9.25 -4.06 -33.31
CA MET A 375 10.30 -4.16 -34.34
C MET A 375 10.25 -5.48 -35.12
N THR A 376 9.57 -6.51 -34.62
CA THR A 376 9.48 -7.83 -35.28
C THR A 376 8.09 -8.14 -35.81
N LEU A 377 7.05 -8.07 -34.94
CA LEU A 377 5.69 -8.52 -35.26
C LEU A 377 5.00 -7.60 -36.29
N ILE A 378 5.02 -6.27 -36.07
CA ILE A 378 4.34 -5.33 -36.99
C ILE A 378 4.90 -5.42 -38.40
N PRO A 379 6.23 -5.34 -38.63
CA PRO A 379 6.78 -5.47 -39.98
C PRO A 379 6.48 -6.82 -40.63
N ALA A 380 6.58 -7.92 -39.83
CA ALA A 380 6.28 -9.26 -40.35
C ALA A 380 4.80 -9.40 -40.75
N LEU A 381 3.88 -8.96 -39.89
CA LEU A 381 2.44 -8.96 -40.19
C LEU A 381 2.11 -8.08 -41.39
N ARG A 382 2.67 -6.87 -41.43
CA ARG A 382 2.42 -5.93 -42.53
C ARG A 382 2.95 -6.44 -43.87
N ALA A 383 4.07 -7.17 -43.88
CA ALA A 383 4.65 -7.80 -45.07
C ALA A 383 3.82 -9.01 -45.59
N VAL A 384 3.00 -9.64 -44.74
CA VAL A 384 2.08 -10.74 -45.07
C VAL A 384 0.72 -10.22 -45.52
N LEU A 385 0.19 -9.19 -44.86
CA LEU A 385 -1.11 -8.60 -45.16
C LEU A 385 -1.14 -7.97 -46.55
N PRO A 386 -2.32 -7.95 -47.23
CA PRO A 386 -2.46 -7.32 -48.50
C PRO A 386 -2.15 -5.82 -48.43
N ALA A 387 -1.71 -5.26 -49.55
CA ALA A 387 -1.49 -3.83 -49.68
C ALA A 387 -2.80 -3.06 -49.40
N PRO A 388 -2.73 -1.86 -48.79
CA PRO A 388 -3.89 -1.03 -48.53
C PRO A 388 -4.64 -0.70 -49.83
N GLY A 389 -5.96 -0.84 -49.82
CA GLY A 389 -6.79 -0.45 -50.93
C GLY A 389 -6.83 1.08 -51.15
N GLU A 390 -7.32 1.52 -52.31
CA GLU A 390 -7.40 2.97 -52.60
C GLU A 390 -8.26 3.74 -51.59
N LYS A 391 -9.38 3.14 -51.17
CA LYS A 391 -10.27 3.72 -50.17
C LYS A 391 -9.54 3.90 -48.84
N GLU A 392 -8.79 2.89 -48.39
CA GLU A 392 -8.02 2.90 -47.16
C GLU A 392 -6.92 3.97 -47.21
N ALA A 393 -6.15 4.01 -48.29
CA ALA A 393 -5.10 5.00 -48.50
C ALA A 393 -5.62 6.45 -48.63
N ARG A 394 -6.85 6.63 -49.13
CA ARG A 394 -7.52 7.94 -49.22
C ARG A 394 -8.00 8.38 -47.81
N MET A 395 -8.64 7.51 -47.07
CA MET A 395 -9.14 7.81 -45.74
C MET A 395 -8.02 8.24 -44.76
N GLU A 396 -6.80 7.79 -44.99
CA GLU A 396 -5.64 8.18 -44.20
C GLU A 396 -5.13 9.59 -44.55
N ARG A 397 -5.36 10.08 -45.76
CA ARG A 397 -4.92 11.40 -46.24
C ARG A 397 -5.86 12.55 -45.90
N GLU A 398 -7.10 12.27 -45.52
CA GLU A 398 -8.08 13.32 -45.21
C GLU A 398 -7.68 14.08 -43.94
N GLU A 399 -7.61 15.41 -44.01
CA GLU A 399 -7.37 16.27 -42.85
C GLU A 399 -8.47 16.09 -41.81
N ARG A 400 -8.07 15.88 -40.57
CA ARG A 400 -8.94 15.55 -39.44
C ARG A 400 -8.86 16.57 -38.31
N PHE A 401 -9.67 16.34 -37.27
CA PHE A 401 -9.67 17.17 -36.10
C PHE A 401 -8.26 17.33 -35.50
N TRP A 402 -7.50 16.25 -35.37
CA TRP A 402 -6.13 16.30 -34.85
C TRP A 402 -5.15 17.01 -35.76
N ASP A 403 -5.28 16.88 -37.10
CA ASP A 403 -4.46 17.62 -38.04
C ASP A 403 -4.73 19.12 -37.98
N ARG A 404 -6.00 19.51 -37.81
CA ARG A 404 -6.38 20.90 -37.56
C ARG A 404 -5.84 21.47 -36.28
N VAL A 405 -5.92 20.66 -35.17
CA VAL A 405 -5.33 21.02 -33.89
C VAL A 405 -3.82 21.19 -34.01
N THR A 406 -3.13 20.23 -34.63
CA THR A 406 -1.67 20.28 -34.83
C THR A 406 -1.26 21.47 -35.72
N ASN A 407 -1.99 21.75 -36.81
CA ASN A 407 -1.75 22.91 -37.67
C ASN A 407 -1.99 24.23 -36.93
N PHE A 408 -3.03 24.31 -36.09
CA PHE A 408 -3.26 25.45 -35.20
C PHE A 408 -2.09 25.67 -34.24
N TYR A 409 -1.60 24.60 -33.61
CA TYR A 409 -0.44 24.67 -32.71
C TYR A 409 0.82 25.11 -33.49
N ALA A 410 1.12 24.48 -34.62
CA ALA A 410 2.30 24.81 -35.40
C ALA A 410 2.31 26.27 -35.87
N ASN A 411 1.19 26.74 -36.42
CA ASN A 411 1.11 28.08 -36.99
C ASN A 411 0.96 29.18 -35.94
N THR A 412 0.18 28.92 -34.88
CA THR A 412 -0.18 29.95 -33.87
C THR A 412 0.85 30.02 -32.77
N LEU A 413 1.32 28.86 -32.27
CA LEU A 413 2.19 28.79 -31.10
C LEU A 413 3.67 28.88 -31.49
N VAL A 414 4.14 28.10 -32.47
CA VAL A 414 5.57 28.01 -32.81
C VAL A 414 6.03 29.23 -33.60
N GLY A 415 5.17 29.81 -34.45
CA GLY A 415 5.49 30.95 -35.32
C GLY A 415 5.44 32.30 -34.60
N ALA A 416 4.27 32.97 -34.70
CA ALA A 416 4.11 34.37 -34.29
C ALA A 416 4.14 34.64 -32.77
N ASN A 417 3.84 33.66 -31.94
CA ASN A 417 3.66 33.86 -30.48
C ASN A 417 4.74 33.20 -29.60
N ARG A 418 5.89 32.77 -30.15
CA ARG A 418 6.95 32.07 -29.40
C ARG A 418 7.35 32.80 -28.11
N ASN A 419 7.51 34.13 -28.15
CA ASN A 419 7.91 34.90 -26.97
C ASN A 419 6.82 34.90 -25.89
N LYS A 420 5.52 34.93 -26.27
CA LYS A 420 4.40 34.81 -25.34
C LYS A 420 4.38 33.43 -24.69
N ILE A 421 4.74 32.37 -25.43
CA ILE A 421 4.81 31.02 -24.91
C ILE A 421 5.91 30.91 -23.85
N PHE A 422 7.12 31.42 -24.13
CA PHE A 422 8.21 31.45 -23.15
C PHE A 422 7.85 32.28 -21.91
N MET A 423 7.14 33.39 -22.07
CA MET A 423 6.64 34.19 -20.96
C MET A 423 5.62 33.40 -20.13
N ILE A 424 4.64 32.74 -20.75
CA ILE A 424 3.65 31.90 -20.07
C ILE A 424 4.35 30.73 -19.35
N ALA A 425 5.29 30.04 -20.01
CA ALA A 425 6.07 28.98 -19.41
C ALA A 425 6.86 29.48 -18.20
N GLY A 426 7.50 30.64 -18.29
CA GLY A 426 8.20 31.27 -17.16
C GLY A 426 7.27 31.59 -15.97
N ILE A 427 6.08 32.10 -16.26
CA ILE A 427 5.07 32.35 -15.20
C ILE A 427 4.62 31.02 -14.56
N LEU A 428 4.34 30.00 -15.36
CA LEU A 428 3.94 28.69 -14.84
C LEU A 428 5.05 28.06 -13.97
N ILE A 429 6.31 28.17 -14.39
CA ILE A 429 7.46 27.70 -13.60
C ILE A 429 7.54 28.46 -12.26
N ALA A 430 7.40 29.80 -12.30
CA ALA A 430 7.43 30.60 -11.09
C ALA A 430 6.28 30.24 -10.12
N LEU A 431 5.07 30.00 -10.65
CA LEU A 431 3.92 29.53 -9.87
C LEU A 431 4.14 28.14 -9.32
N ALA A 432 4.74 27.22 -10.10
CA ALA A 432 5.07 25.87 -9.65
C ALA A 432 6.11 25.89 -8.51
N LEU A 433 7.16 26.69 -8.64
CA LEU A 433 8.18 26.86 -7.60
C LEU A 433 7.58 27.46 -6.31
N ALA A 434 6.68 28.44 -6.44
CA ALA A 434 5.96 29.00 -5.30
C ALA A 434 5.02 27.96 -4.66
N GLY A 435 4.35 27.13 -5.47
CA GLY A 435 3.48 26.05 -5.00
C GLY A 435 4.26 24.94 -4.27
N MET A 436 5.46 24.62 -4.72
CA MET A 436 6.31 23.59 -4.07
C MET A 436 6.60 23.90 -2.59
N SER A 437 6.71 25.18 -2.22
CA SER A 437 6.95 25.58 -0.82
C SER A 437 5.77 25.28 0.11
N GLN A 438 4.59 25.02 -0.44
CA GLN A 438 3.36 24.70 0.30
C GLN A 438 3.02 23.21 0.30
N LEU A 439 3.79 22.39 -0.41
CA LEU A 439 3.57 20.94 -0.46
C LEU A 439 3.82 20.31 0.91
N ARG A 440 2.81 19.60 1.40
CA ARG A 440 2.93 18.70 2.55
C ARG A 440 2.92 17.27 2.04
N ILE A 441 3.97 16.54 2.36
CA ILE A 441 4.08 15.13 1.98
C ILE A 441 3.45 14.30 3.07
N GLU A 442 2.45 13.53 2.69
CA GLU A 442 1.66 12.69 3.59
C GLU A 442 1.42 11.33 2.95
N SER A 443 1.72 10.25 3.65
CA SER A 443 1.58 8.87 3.16
C SER A 443 0.61 8.04 4.01
N ALA A 444 -0.31 8.69 4.75
CA ALA A 444 -1.32 7.98 5.51
C ALA A 444 -2.19 7.12 4.58
N LEU A 445 -2.20 5.81 4.82
CA LEU A 445 -2.87 4.82 3.95
C LEU A 445 -4.36 5.13 3.76
N LYS A 446 -5.03 5.62 4.80
CA LYS A 446 -6.47 5.92 4.79
C LYS A 446 -6.83 7.05 3.80
N LYS A 447 -5.90 7.98 3.56
CA LYS A 447 -6.11 9.13 2.66
C LYS A 447 -6.12 8.77 1.17
N TYR A 448 -5.70 7.56 0.81
CA TYR A 448 -5.77 7.07 -0.58
C TYR A 448 -7.15 6.57 -0.98
N PHE A 449 -8.08 6.46 -0.04
CA PHE A 449 -9.43 5.95 -0.28
C PHE A 449 -10.47 7.06 -0.22
N ASP A 450 -11.60 6.83 -0.88
CA ASP A 450 -12.77 7.69 -0.78
C ASP A 450 -13.28 7.70 0.68
N PRO A 451 -13.37 8.88 1.34
CA PRO A 451 -13.80 9.00 2.73
C PRO A 451 -15.23 8.49 2.99
N ASP A 452 -16.06 8.40 1.95
CA ASP A 452 -17.44 7.92 2.04
C ASP A 452 -17.55 6.38 1.98
N LEU A 453 -16.44 5.67 1.81
CA LEU A 453 -16.45 4.21 1.88
C LEU A 453 -16.92 3.74 3.26
N PRO A 454 -17.80 2.70 3.33
CA PRO A 454 -18.35 2.21 4.59
C PRO A 454 -17.28 1.88 5.64
N LEU A 455 -16.13 1.35 5.21
CA LEU A 455 -15.00 1.05 6.10
C LEU A 455 -14.40 2.32 6.72
N LEU A 456 -14.22 3.39 5.94
CA LEU A 456 -13.67 4.65 6.44
C LEU A 456 -14.65 5.40 7.32
N VAL A 457 -15.93 5.35 6.99
CA VAL A 457 -17.00 5.88 7.87
C VAL A 457 -17.03 5.12 9.20
N ALA A 458 -16.90 3.80 9.18
CA ALA A 458 -16.81 2.97 10.38
C ALA A 458 -15.55 3.29 11.21
N ASP A 459 -14.40 3.39 10.55
CA ASP A 459 -13.14 3.76 11.18
C ASP A 459 -13.21 5.14 11.84
N LYS A 460 -13.75 6.13 11.15
CA LYS A 460 -13.95 7.49 11.68
C LYS A 460 -14.84 7.48 12.93
N LYS A 461 -15.98 6.78 12.88
CA LYS A 461 -16.89 6.66 14.04
C LYS A 461 -16.19 6.09 15.27
N LEU A 462 -15.40 5.01 15.10
CA LEU A 462 -14.66 4.42 16.21
C LEU A 462 -13.50 5.30 16.65
N ASN A 463 -12.80 5.92 15.73
CA ASN A 463 -11.71 6.84 16.03
C ASN A 463 -12.18 8.03 16.90
N GLU A 464 -13.40 8.52 16.70
CA GLU A 464 -13.99 9.61 17.47
C GLU A 464 -14.52 9.17 18.85
N ARG A 465 -14.93 7.90 18.99
CA ARG A 465 -15.60 7.39 20.21
C ARG A 465 -14.68 6.65 21.17
N MET A 466 -13.57 6.15 20.67
CA MET A 466 -12.60 5.34 21.39
C MET A 466 -11.24 6.05 21.46
N ALA A 467 -10.23 5.40 21.98
CA ALA A 467 -8.87 5.96 22.11
C ALA A 467 -8.17 6.29 20.78
N GLY A 468 -8.83 6.07 19.64
CA GLY A 468 -8.23 6.16 18.32
C GLY A 468 -8.06 4.78 17.67
N THR A 469 -7.99 4.76 16.34
CA THR A 469 -7.87 3.53 15.54
C THR A 469 -6.46 3.34 14.95
N ASN A 470 -5.54 4.25 15.26
CA ASN A 470 -4.15 4.19 14.83
C ASN A 470 -3.26 3.90 16.03
N ASN A 471 -2.13 3.22 15.79
CA ASN A 471 -1.22 2.84 16.87
C ASN A 471 0.22 3.29 16.60
N ILE A 472 0.88 3.62 17.71
CA ILE A 472 2.33 3.80 17.79
C ILE A 472 2.82 2.83 18.86
N TYR A 473 3.93 2.17 18.63
CA TYR A 473 4.62 1.32 19.59
C TYR A 473 5.90 1.99 20.06
N LEU A 474 6.12 1.99 21.37
CA LEU A 474 7.41 2.35 21.93
C LEU A 474 8.03 1.08 22.51
N LEU A 475 9.06 0.57 21.82
CA LEU A 475 9.84 -0.56 22.27
C LEU A 475 10.93 -0.08 23.22
N ILE A 476 10.83 -0.49 24.47
CA ILE A 476 11.75 -0.16 25.56
C ILE A 476 12.64 -1.38 25.77
N GLU A 477 13.94 -1.22 25.57
CA GLU A 477 14.93 -2.31 25.58
C GLU A 477 15.93 -2.12 26.72
N GLY A 478 15.94 -3.07 27.65
CA GLY A 478 16.96 -3.17 28.68
C GLY A 478 18.20 -3.93 28.21
N ASP A 479 19.32 -3.73 28.88
CA ASP A 479 20.60 -4.36 28.62
C ASP A 479 20.72 -5.81 29.14
N LYS A 480 19.86 -6.20 30.09
CA LYS A 480 19.88 -7.51 30.76
C LYS A 480 18.46 -8.00 31.09
N PRO A 481 18.28 -9.30 31.36
CA PRO A 481 17.03 -9.82 31.93
C PRO A 481 16.61 -9.07 33.18
N ASP A 482 15.30 -8.98 33.39
CA ASP A 482 14.67 -8.27 34.53
C ASP A 482 14.91 -6.73 34.58
N ALA A 483 15.49 -6.15 33.52
CA ALA A 483 15.72 -4.69 33.42
C ALA A 483 14.40 -3.90 33.53
N ILE A 484 13.30 -4.43 33.01
CA ILE A 484 11.97 -3.78 33.07
C ILE A 484 11.37 -3.83 34.46
N LYS A 485 11.79 -4.78 35.32
CA LYS A 485 11.32 -4.84 36.72
C LYS A 485 12.01 -3.81 37.63
N ASP A 486 13.03 -3.09 37.13
CA ASP A 486 13.68 -2.01 37.90
C ASP A 486 12.67 -0.88 38.17
N PRO A 487 12.46 -0.48 39.42
CA PRO A 487 11.55 0.61 39.76
C PRO A 487 11.85 1.92 39.06
N ALA A 488 13.12 2.25 38.79
CA ALA A 488 13.48 3.46 38.06
C ALA A 488 13.02 3.42 36.61
N VAL A 489 13.13 2.25 35.94
CA VAL A 489 12.64 2.05 34.57
C VAL A 489 11.13 2.12 34.53
N LEU A 490 10.43 1.43 35.45
CA LEU A 490 8.97 1.43 35.49
C LEU A 490 8.39 2.81 35.82
N LYS A 491 9.04 3.59 36.70
CA LYS A 491 8.64 4.98 36.96
C LYS A 491 8.83 5.86 35.74
N ALA A 492 9.93 5.71 34.99
CA ALA A 492 10.15 6.43 33.75
C ALA A 492 9.10 6.05 32.66
N ILE A 493 8.71 4.77 32.58
CA ILE A 493 7.62 4.29 31.72
C ILE A 493 6.29 4.95 32.13
N ASP A 494 5.97 4.98 33.42
CA ASP A 494 4.74 5.60 33.92
C ASP A 494 4.72 7.11 33.68
N GLU A 495 5.81 7.82 33.94
CA GLU A 495 5.95 9.25 33.66
C GLU A 495 5.78 9.53 32.15
N LEU A 496 6.37 8.70 31.27
CA LEU A 496 6.20 8.82 29.83
C LEU A 496 4.75 8.57 29.40
N GLN A 497 4.09 7.58 30.00
CA GLN A 497 2.67 7.29 29.77
C GLN A 497 1.80 8.51 30.12
N VAL A 498 2.01 9.11 31.30
CA VAL A 498 1.30 10.32 31.73
C VAL A 498 1.60 11.49 30.78
N TYR A 499 2.87 11.72 30.44
CA TYR A 499 3.28 12.77 29.52
C TYR A 499 2.56 12.66 28.16
N LEU A 500 2.56 11.45 27.58
CA LEU A 500 1.93 11.22 26.26
C LEU A 500 0.41 11.44 26.31
N THR A 501 -0.25 11.05 27.39
CA THR A 501 -1.71 11.24 27.54
C THR A 501 -2.11 12.72 27.52
N THR A 502 -1.18 13.65 27.82
CA THR A 502 -1.44 15.10 27.72
C THR A 502 -1.29 15.66 26.31
N ARG A 503 -0.83 14.85 25.34
CA ARG A 503 -0.55 15.31 23.98
C ARG A 503 -1.82 15.32 23.11
N PRO A 504 -1.96 16.31 22.22
CA PRO A 504 -3.07 16.33 21.29
C PRO A 504 -3.07 15.07 20.43
N ASN A 505 -4.24 14.62 20.07
CA ASN A 505 -4.48 13.41 19.27
C ASN A 505 -4.09 12.07 19.92
N ILE A 506 -3.59 12.04 21.15
CA ILE A 506 -3.37 10.79 21.90
C ILE A 506 -4.63 10.48 22.71
N GLY A 507 -5.23 9.32 22.43
CA GLY A 507 -6.45 8.90 23.12
C GLY A 507 -6.18 8.00 24.32
N LYS A 508 -5.18 7.10 24.24
CA LYS A 508 -4.82 6.18 25.32
C LYS A 508 -3.37 5.72 25.17
N VAL A 509 -2.73 5.54 26.30
CA VAL A 509 -1.41 4.90 26.39
C VAL A 509 -1.50 3.71 27.32
N MET A 510 -0.97 2.56 26.92
CA MET A 510 -1.00 1.32 27.68
C MET A 510 0.41 0.74 27.82
N SER A 511 0.79 0.39 29.02
CA SER A 511 2.06 -0.27 29.33
C SER A 511 1.90 -1.22 30.51
N ILE A 512 2.93 -2.01 30.79
CA ILE A 512 2.97 -2.88 31.97
C ILE A 512 2.88 -2.07 33.29
N ALA A 513 3.31 -0.80 33.27
CA ALA A 513 3.27 0.06 34.46
C ALA A 513 1.85 0.23 35.02
N GLU A 514 0.84 0.30 34.14
CA GLU A 514 -0.57 0.41 34.53
C GLU A 514 -1.03 -0.79 35.36
N PHE A 515 -0.66 -2.00 34.93
CA PHE A 515 -1.00 -3.23 35.67
C PHE A 515 -0.25 -3.34 36.99
N ILE A 516 1.04 -2.96 37.03
CA ILE A 516 1.82 -2.98 38.29
C ILE A 516 1.27 -1.98 39.32
N LYS A 517 0.86 -0.77 38.89
CA LYS A 517 0.17 0.19 39.75
C LYS A 517 -1.13 -0.41 40.30
N ARG A 518 -1.90 -1.08 39.43
CA ARG A 518 -3.15 -1.73 39.84
C ARG A 518 -2.91 -2.86 40.84
N MET A 519 -1.89 -3.70 40.64
CA MET A 519 -1.50 -4.75 41.58
C MET A 519 -1.07 -4.16 42.94
N ASN A 520 -0.24 -3.11 42.93
CA ASN A 520 0.18 -2.45 44.16
C ASN A 520 -1.02 -1.88 44.93
N GLN A 521 -1.96 -1.27 44.25
CA GLN A 521 -3.19 -0.77 44.82
C GLN A 521 -4.03 -1.90 45.42
N SER A 522 -4.20 -3.00 44.70
CA SER A 522 -5.02 -4.14 45.15
C SER A 522 -4.40 -4.83 46.36
N MET A 523 -3.08 -4.97 46.43
CA MET A 523 -2.37 -5.52 47.60
C MET A 523 -2.43 -4.61 48.85
N ASN A 524 -2.85 -3.35 48.67
CA ASN A 524 -3.03 -2.38 49.76
C ASN A 524 -4.52 -2.01 49.96
N SER A 525 -5.42 -3.00 49.82
CA SER A 525 -6.86 -2.86 50.06
C SER A 525 -7.54 -1.80 49.19
N ASP A 526 -7.13 -1.70 47.94
CA ASP A 526 -7.63 -0.78 46.90
C ASP A 526 -7.52 0.72 47.27
N LYS A 527 -6.64 1.10 48.22
CA LYS A 527 -6.46 2.50 48.62
C LYS A 527 -5.82 3.31 47.50
N PRO A 528 -6.38 4.48 47.13
CA PRO A 528 -5.93 5.29 45.96
C PRO A 528 -4.46 5.72 46.04
N GLU A 529 -3.89 5.97 47.22
CA GLU A 529 -2.50 6.39 47.39
C GLU A 529 -1.47 5.34 46.99
N PHE A 530 -1.89 4.08 46.83
CA PHE A 530 -1.05 2.97 46.37
C PHE A 530 -1.16 2.73 44.85
N PHE A 531 -1.92 3.51 44.11
CA PHE A 531 -1.90 3.46 42.63
C PHE A 531 -0.63 4.10 42.06
N LYS A 532 0.51 3.48 42.35
CA LYS A 532 1.87 3.92 41.99
C LYS A 532 2.81 2.73 41.83
N ILE A 533 3.95 2.94 41.17
CA ILE A 533 5.00 1.93 41.06
C ILE A 533 5.65 1.72 42.42
N PRO A 534 5.80 0.45 42.90
CA PRO A 534 6.55 0.12 44.11
C PRO A 534 8.01 0.57 44.04
N ASP A 535 8.61 0.88 45.19
CA ASP A 535 10.01 1.35 45.27
C ASP A 535 11.05 0.22 45.21
N LYS A 536 10.63 -1.04 45.41
CA LYS A 536 11.53 -2.21 45.44
C LYS A 536 11.25 -3.17 44.28
N GLN A 537 12.31 -3.64 43.63
CA GLN A 537 12.23 -4.59 42.54
C GLN A 537 11.67 -5.95 43.01
N GLU A 538 12.02 -6.37 44.23
CA GLU A 538 11.52 -7.62 44.81
C GLU A 538 9.99 -7.58 44.94
N THR A 539 9.42 -6.46 45.39
CA THR A 539 7.96 -6.28 45.51
C THR A 539 7.28 -6.37 44.15
N ILE A 540 7.87 -5.79 43.13
CA ILE A 540 7.35 -5.87 41.74
C ILE A 540 7.37 -7.33 41.24
N ALA A 541 8.49 -8.04 41.49
CA ALA A 541 8.62 -9.44 41.12
C ALA A 541 7.61 -10.34 41.86
N GLU A 542 7.38 -10.06 43.13
CA GLU A 542 6.38 -10.77 43.95
C GLU A 542 4.96 -10.55 43.44
N TYR A 543 4.58 -9.31 43.09
CA TYR A 543 3.26 -9.02 42.52
C TYR A 543 3.02 -9.72 41.19
N LEU A 544 4.01 -9.74 40.33
CA LEU A 544 3.95 -10.48 39.06
C LEU A 544 3.83 -11.99 39.27
N LEU A 545 4.54 -12.54 40.27
CA LEU A 545 4.44 -13.94 40.65
C LEU A 545 3.03 -14.27 41.18
N LEU A 546 2.52 -13.47 42.14
CA LEU A 546 1.18 -13.64 42.67
C LEU A 546 0.10 -13.57 41.60
N TYR A 547 0.24 -12.62 40.66
CA TYR A 547 -0.66 -12.53 39.49
C TYR A 547 -0.61 -13.82 38.66
N SER A 548 0.59 -14.35 38.39
CA SER A 548 0.75 -15.56 37.56
C SER A 548 0.11 -16.81 38.16
N MET A 549 -0.14 -16.82 39.47
CA MET A 549 -0.84 -17.92 40.19
C MET A 549 -2.37 -17.90 39.98
N SER A 550 -2.94 -16.74 39.64
CA SER A 550 -4.39 -16.53 39.54
C SER A 550 -4.82 -16.06 38.12
N GLY A 551 -3.91 -15.43 37.39
CA GLY A 551 -4.10 -15.01 36.01
C GLY A 551 -3.86 -16.15 34.99
N GLU A 552 -3.94 -15.82 33.70
CA GLU A 552 -3.58 -16.77 32.64
C GLU A 552 -2.14 -16.52 32.16
N PRO A 553 -1.40 -17.58 31.78
CA PRO A 553 -0.11 -17.41 31.11
C PRO A 553 -0.28 -16.56 29.85
N GLY A 554 0.55 -15.52 29.67
CA GLY A 554 0.50 -14.65 28.51
C GLY A 554 -0.40 -13.41 28.64
N ASP A 555 -1.03 -13.16 29.79
CA ASP A 555 -1.83 -11.93 29.99
C ASP A 555 -1.01 -10.65 29.75
N PHE A 556 0.30 -10.68 29.99
CA PHE A 556 1.22 -9.56 29.79
C PHE A 556 2.06 -9.65 28.51
N ASP A 557 1.94 -10.72 27.72
CA ASP A 557 2.73 -10.91 26.49
C ASP A 557 2.69 -9.70 25.53
N PRO A 558 1.61 -8.89 25.41
CA PRO A 558 1.65 -7.68 24.60
C PRO A 558 2.46 -6.53 25.15
N TYR A 559 2.85 -6.59 26.42
CA TYR A 559 3.49 -5.48 27.13
C TYR A 559 4.92 -5.78 27.56
N VAL A 560 5.27 -7.05 27.82
CA VAL A 560 6.61 -7.47 28.23
C VAL A 560 6.95 -8.84 27.64
N ASP A 561 8.23 -9.06 27.36
CA ASP A 561 8.75 -10.37 26.98
C ASP A 561 8.93 -11.27 28.21
N TYR A 562 9.15 -12.56 27.96
CA TYR A 562 9.32 -13.57 29.02
C TYR A 562 10.45 -13.22 30.02
N ASP A 563 11.56 -12.66 29.52
CA ASP A 563 12.73 -12.32 30.32
C ASP A 563 12.62 -10.94 30.98
N TYR A 564 11.52 -10.20 30.79
CA TYR A 564 11.36 -8.81 31.24
C TYR A 564 12.53 -7.90 30.86
N ARG A 565 13.09 -8.16 29.68
CA ARG A 565 14.14 -7.35 29.08
C ARG A 565 13.57 -6.31 28.11
N LEU A 566 12.47 -6.65 27.49
CA LEU A 566 11.77 -5.80 26.51
C LEU A 566 10.40 -5.43 27.07
N ALA A 567 10.04 -4.16 26.90
CA ALA A 567 8.66 -3.71 27.13
C ALA A 567 8.12 -2.99 25.90
N ASN A 568 6.83 -3.17 25.65
CA ASN A 568 6.07 -2.48 24.62
C ASN A 568 5.05 -1.54 25.27
N MET A 569 5.15 -0.26 24.94
CA MET A 569 4.13 0.73 25.30
C MET A 569 3.30 1.00 24.03
N VAL A 570 2.01 0.72 24.11
CA VAL A 570 1.05 0.94 23.02
C VAL A 570 0.40 2.30 23.17
N VAL A 571 0.56 3.16 22.19
CA VAL A 571 -0.03 4.50 22.13
C VAL A 571 -1.11 4.51 21.06
N PHE A 572 -2.36 4.68 21.46
CA PHE A 572 -3.49 4.85 20.53
C PHE A 572 -3.64 6.33 20.19
N THR A 573 -3.80 6.62 18.90
CA THR A 573 -3.91 8.00 18.41
C THR A 573 -5.06 8.19 17.43
N HIS A 574 -5.68 9.37 17.49
CA HIS A 574 -6.71 9.80 16.57
C HIS A 574 -6.13 10.25 15.22
N SER A 575 -4.87 10.68 15.19
CA SER A 575 -4.16 11.14 13.99
C SER A 575 -3.34 10.01 13.35
N ASP A 576 -3.38 9.92 12.03
CA ASP A 576 -2.49 9.09 11.21
C ASP A 576 -1.46 9.95 10.44
N SER A 577 -1.33 11.24 10.79
CA SER A 577 -0.44 12.20 10.15
C SER A 577 1.04 11.83 10.37
N THR A 578 1.77 11.73 9.28
CA THR A 578 3.21 11.43 9.31
C THR A 578 4.04 12.62 9.82
N ALA A 579 3.55 13.84 9.61
CA ALA A 579 4.20 15.05 10.14
C ALA A 579 4.07 15.15 11.67
N ASP A 580 2.86 14.89 12.22
CA ASP A 580 2.61 14.88 13.67
C ASP A 580 3.47 13.81 14.35
N MET A 581 3.65 12.66 13.67
CA MET A 581 4.48 11.57 14.15
C MET A 581 5.96 11.98 14.34
N HIS A 582 6.56 12.71 13.40
CA HIS A 582 7.95 13.18 13.54
C HIS A 582 8.12 14.17 14.70
N VAL A 583 7.15 15.07 14.88
CA VAL A 583 7.14 15.99 16.03
C VAL A 583 7.07 15.21 17.34
N LEU A 584 6.10 14.30 17.45
CA LEU A 584 5.92 13.45 18.62
C LEU A 584 7.19 12.64 18.93
N TRP A 585 7.83 12.06 17.90
CA TRP A 585 9.07 11.30 18.08
C TRP A 585 10.20 12.16 18.64
N SER A 586 10.36 13.39 18.16
CA SER A 586 11.39 14.31 18.68
C SER A 586 11.15 14.66 20.16
N GLU A 587 9.89 14.84 20.56
CA GLU A 587 9.50 15.08 21.95
C GLU A 587 9.78 13.85 22.84
N ILE A 588 9.44 12.64 22.36
CA ILE A 588 9.72 11.40 23.08
C ILE A 588 11.23 11.21 23.27
N GLN A 589 12.04 11.46 22.24
CA GLN A 589 13.50 11.36 22.36
C GLN A 589 14.08 12.32 23.41
N ALA A 590 13.57 13.55 23.47
CA ALA A 590 13.98 14.52 24.47
C ALA A 590 13.59 14.05 25.88
N PHE A 591 12.38 13.52 26.06
CA PHE A 591 11.91 12.96 27.32
C PHE A 591 12.75 11.75 27.78
N VAL A 592 13.01 10.82 26.86
CA VAL A 592 13.81 9.62 27.13
C VAL A 592 15.22 9.98 27.59
N LYS A 593 15.83 10.95 26.94
CA LYS A 593 17.18 11.43 27.32
C LYS A 593 17.24 12.01 28.74
N ASP A 594 16.16 12.65 29.19
CA ASP A 594 16.05 13.29 30.51
C ASP A 594 15.69 12.31 31.63
N LYS A 595 14.78 11.38 31.36
CA LYS A 595 14.09 10.57 32.38
C LYS A 595 14.51 9.11 32.47
N PHE A 596 14.93 8.52 31.35
CA PHE A 596 15.27 7.10 31.36
C PHE A 596 16.71 6.85 31.78
N PRO A 597 16.98 5.74 32.49
CA PRO A 597 18.35 5.29 32.77
C PRO A 597 19.15 5.09 31.46
N PRO A 598 20.47 5.38 31.47
CA PRO A 598 21.30 5.40 30.24
C PRO A 598 21.48 4.02 29.57
N ASN A 599 21.20 2.93 30.30
CA ASN A 599 21.25 1.55 29.79
C ASN A 599 19.93 1.10 29.13
N ILE A 600 18.91 1.97 29.09
CA ILE A 600 17.63 1.70 28.44
C ILE A 600 17.57 2.41 27.10
N LYS A 601 17.17 1.67 26.05
CA LYS A 601 16.92 2.22 24.72
C LYS A 601 15.42 2.23 24.45
N VAL A 602 14.95 3.31 23.84
CA VAL A 602 13.55 3.43 23.41
C VAL A 602 13.54 3.64 21.91
N ASN A 603 12.81 2.80 21.19
CA ASN A 603 12.64 2.85 19.75
C ASN A 603 11.14 2.96 19.43
N ILE A 604 10.83 3.51 18.25
CA ILE A 604 9.44 3.75 17.86
C ILE A 604 9.06 2.91 16.65
N GLY A 605 7.83 2.40 16.66
CA GLY A 605 7.20 1.61 15.61
C GLY A 605 5.69 1.84 15.56
N GLY A 606 4.97 0.92 14.94
CA GLY A 606 3.51 0.97 14.78
C GLY A 606 3.06 1.49 13.43
N SER A 607 1.75 1.49 13.18
CA SER A 607 1.18 1.81 11.86
C SER A 607 1.48 3.24 11.39
N VAL A 608 1.44 4.21 12.31
CA VAL A 608 1.75 5.62 12.00
C VAL A 608 3.23 5.80 11.71
N ALA A 609 4.10 5.16 12.49
CA ALA A 609 5.55 5.18 12.28
C ALA A 609 5.95 4.51 10.96
N GLN A 610 5.31 3.40 10.58
CA GLN A 610 5.52 2.79 9.26
C GLN A 610 5.12 3.72 8.11
N SER A 611 4.00 4.45 8.25
CA SER A 611 3.59 5.45 7.25
C SER A 611 4.60 6.60 7.14
N ALA A 612 5.17 7.05 8.27
CA ALA A 612 6.24 8.05 8.27
C ALA A 612 7.51 7.51 7.58
N ALA A 613 7.91 6.28 7.86
CA ALA A 613 9.05 5.63 7.20
C ALA A 613 8.86 5.52 5.67
N ILE A 614 7.64 5.19 5.21
CA ILE A 614 7.31 5.19 3.77
C ILE A 614 7.50 6.59 3.18
N THR A 615 7.02 7.63 3.86
CA THR A 615 7.18 9.03 3.44
C THR A 615 8.65 9.40 3.30
N ASP A 616 9.47 9.13 4.31
CA ASP A 616 10.90 9.46 4.34
C ASP A 616 11.66 8.81 3.18
N VAL A 617 11.42 7.51 2.97
CA VAL A 617 12.09 6.75 1.91
C VAL A 617 11.61 7.16 0.53
N ILE A 618 10.30 7.33 0.33
CA ILE A 618 9.77 7.77 -0.97
C ILE A 618 10.35 9.13 -1.37
N VAL A 619 10.43 10.08 -0.46
CA VAL A 619 10.99 11.42 -0.74
C VAL A 619 12.45 11.32 -1.16
N LYS A 620 13.26 10.62 -0.35
CA LYS A 620 14.69 10.43 -0.63
C LYS A 620 14.91 9.72 -1.95
N ASP A 621 14.27 8.57 -2.14
CA ASP A 621 14.48 7.72 -3.31
C ASP A 621 13.94 8.37 -4.58
N LYS A 622 12.85 9.15 -4.49
CA LYS A 622 12.30 9.89 -5.63
C LYS A 622 13.25 10.98 -6.12
N ILE A 623 13.88 11.72 -5.22
CA ILE A 623 14.89 12.73 -5.60
C ILE A 623 16.06 12.07 -6.34
N LEU A 624 16.59 10.98 -5.79
CA LEU A 624 17.67 10.21 -6.43
C LEU A 624 17.24 9.66 -7.79
N ASN A 625 16.02 9.12 -7.89
CA ASN A 625 15.48 8.59 -9.12
C ASN A 625 15.31 9.66 -10.21
N VAL A 626 14.81 10.86 -9.88
CA VAL A 626 14.70 11.98 -10.83
C VAL A 626 16.07 12.37 -11.37
N ILE A 627 17.09 12.48 -10.52
CA ILE A 627 18.47 12.79 -10.93
C ILE A 627 19.01 11.68 -11.86
N GLN A 628 18.77 10.42 -11.50
CA GLN A 628 19.21 9.28 -12.29
C GLN A 628 18.54 9.25 -13.67
N ILE A 629 17.21 9.41 -13.74
CA ILE A 629 16.47 9.44 -15.02
C ILE A 629 16.94 10.61 -15.87
N ALA A 630 17.05 11.82 -15.31
CA ALA A 630 17.52 12.98 -16.03
C ALA A 630 18.93 12.75 -16.60
N SER A 631 19.82 12.11 -15.85
CA SER A 631 21.18 11.77 -16.30
C SER A 631 21.15 10.74 -17.45
N VAL A 632 20.34 9.67 -17.32
CA VAL A 632 20.19 8.64 -18.37
C VAL A 632 19.63 9.26 -19.65
N VAL A 633 18.57 10.07 -19.55
CA VAL A 633 17.98 10.75 -20.72
C VAL A 633 18.98 11.71 -21.37
N LEU A 634 19.69 12.51 -20.56
CA LEU A 634 20.72 13.43 -21.05
C LEU A 634 21.82 12.70 -21.83
N LEU A 635 22.39 11.64 -21.24
CA LEU A 635 23.49 10.89 -21.86
C LEU A 635 23.01 10.15 -23.11
N ALA A 636 21.86 9.49 -23.06
CA ALA A 636 21.31 8.77 -24.20
C ALA A 636 21.01 9.72 -25.39
N THR A 637 20.37 10.84 -25.12
CA THR A 637 20.02 11.82 -26.16
C THR A 637 21.24 12.57 -26.68
N ALA A 638 22.18 12.94 -25.79
CA ALA A 638 23.47 13.54 -26.21
C ALA A 638 24.26 12.59 -27.14
N PHE A 639 24.27 11.28 -26.83
CA PHE A 639 24.90 10.27 -27.67
C PHE A 639 24.23 10.15 -29.03
N VAL A 640 22.89 10.03 -29.05
CA VAL A 640 22.10 9.89 -30.30
C VAL A 640 22.24 11.10 -31.22
N PHE A 641 22.12 12.31 -30.64
CA PHE A 641 22.24 13.56 -31.40
C PHE A 641 23.70 14.01 -31.58
N ARG A 642 24.66 13.32 -30.99
CA ARG A 642 26.09 13.72 -30.97
C ARG A 642 26.29 15.17 -30.53
N SER A 643 25.44 15.63 -29.61
CA SER A 643 25.44 17.01 -29.11
C SER A 643 24.92 17.06 -27.68
N PHE A 644 25.75 17.54 -26.76
CA PHE A 644 25.36 17.73 -25.36
C PHE A 644 24.24 18.78 -25.21
N ILE A 645 24.27 19.83 -26.05
CA ILE A 645 23.24 20.88 -26.05
C ILE A 645 21.89 20.30 -26.46
N ALA A 646 21.86 19.43 -27.48
CA ALA A 646 20.62 18.74 -27.88
C ALA A 646 20.10 17.85 -26.75
N GLY A 647 20.98 17.15 -26.06
CA GLY A 647 20.61 16.37 -24.87
C GLY A 647 19.99 17.24 -23.78
N LEU A 648 20.58 18.39 -23.49
CA LEU A 648 20.07 19.33 -22.50
C LEU A 648 18.68 19.89 -22.87
N LEU A 649 18.47 20.20 -24.15
CA LEU A 649 17.17 20.67 -24.65
C LEU A 649 16.07 19.61 -24.51
N VAL A 650 16.42 18.33 -24.65
CA VAL A 650 15.45 17.22 -24.45
C VAL A 650 15.13 16.99 -22.99
N VAL A 651 16.11 17.14 -22.09
CA VAL A 651 15.92 16.96 -20.63
C VAL A 651 15.17 18.13 -20.00
N THR A 652 15.28 19.34 -20.55
CA THR A 652 14.62 20.54 -19.98
C THR A 652 13.12 20.38 -19.80
N PRO A 653 12.31 19.95 -20.80
CA PRO A 653 10.88 19.71 -20.61
C PRO A 653 10.59 18.62 -19.57
N LEU A 654 11.45 17.57 -19.47
CA LEU A 654 11.31 16.54 -18.44
C LEU A 654 11.44 17.13 -17.04
N LEU A 655 12.50 17.92 -16.79
CA LEU A 655 12.69 18.57 -15.49
C LEU A 655 11.55 19.55 -15.16
N LEU A 656 11.07 20.30 -16.15
CA LEU A 656 9.96 21.23 -15.98
C LEU A 656 8.63 20.52 -15.69
N SER A 657 8.45 19.29 -16.19
CA SER A 657 7.23 18.50 -15.92
C SER A 657 7.22 17.88 -14.52
N VAL A 658 8.36 17.82 -13.86
CA VAL A 658 8.46 17.31 -12.46
C VAL A 658 8.20 18.44 -11.44
N LEU A 659 8.42 19.69 -11.85
CA LEU A 659 8.07 20.88 -11.06
C LEU A 659 6.56 21.10 -10.99
#